data_d81344271f02a7727492082094b555a7
#
_entry.id   d81344271f02a7727492082094b555a7
#
_cell.length_a   1.000
_cell.length_b   1.000
_cell.length_c   1.000
_cell.angle_alpha   90.00
_cell.angle_beta   90.00
_cell.angle_gamma   90.00
#
_symmetry.space_group_name_H-M   'P 1'
#
loop_
_entity.id
_entity.type
_entity.pdbx_description
1 polymer ?
#
loop_
_entity_poly.entity_id
_entity_poly.type
_entity_poly.pdbx_seq_one_letter_code
_entity_poly.pdbx_strand_id
1 'polypeptide(L)'
;MSDSLIYFSGNSETPHHTFQFDKIKPLDVKEAILKGIKIENQELEAIVSNYEAPTFSNTVEAFEKTGSLLENATTYMYNMLSADTNDELEKIAEELTPILSQHSSDILMNGRLWERIRSVKGQLDCCNKEQQMLYEKICNSFIDSGANLSEEGKAELRKVKSELSNLTLAFSQNKLRDTNAFTLHVTEEKDLAGLPDSQIEQARMTAQKEKLDGWVFTLQAPSYVPFMTYSANRELRKRLYMAYNTKCTHGNENNNFEIVRKIVNLRQEKAKILGYENYADLILRHRMAANTANVYDLLQNLLHSYKGQAIKEVEAVRSLAEKEEGANFDFMPWDFSYYAHKLQRQLYNLDSEMLRPYFELSSVIKGVFALAEKLYGIRFERNREIPVYHPDVEAYEVYDENGEFLAVLYTDYFPRASKQAGAWMTNYKEEWDGTDRPHVAIVMNLSKPTESKPALLTLSEVETFLHEFGHALHGILAKTKYRSLSGTNVYWDFVELPSQFMENYAIEQDFLTTFAKHYQTGETIPAELIERIVAARNFNVAYACVRQVSFGLLDMAYYTLTSPLTEDVRTFEHKAWADAKVLPEVEEACMSVQFGHIMSGGYSAGYYSYKWAEVLDADAFSLFKECGIFNRDLAKKFRDEVLSLGGTKNPMELYVNFRGRRPCLCALLKRNGIAQQCSQHKGS
;
A
#
# COMPACT_ATOMS: atom_id res chain seq x y z
N MET A 1 -36.10 0.81 -16.23
CA MET A 1 -34.84 0.16 -15.75
C MET A 1 -35.28 -1.04 -14.93
N SER A 2 -34.61 -2.18 -15.00
CA SER A 2 -34.83 -3.21 -13.99
C SER A 2 -34.51 -2.61 -12.62
N ASP A 3 -35.20 -3.03 -11.54
CA ASP A 3 -34.99 -2.46 -10.20
C ASP A 3 -33.52 -2.56 -9.77
N SER A 4 -32.77 -3.57 -10.22
CA SER A 4 -31.36 -3.81 -9.96
C SER A 4 -30.43 -2.71 -10.47
N LEU A 5 -30.71 -2.06 -11.60
CA LEU A 5 -29.85 -1.01 -12.17
C LEU A 5 -29.90 0.30 -11.38
N ILE A 6 -30.97 0.54 -10.61
CA ILE A 6 -31.12 1.77 -9.83
C ILE A 6 -30.06 1.86 -8.72
N TYR A 7 -29.63 0.70 -8.19
CA TYR A 7 -28.62 0.63 -7.12
C TYR A 7 -27.25 1.18 -7.55
N PHE A 8 -26.95 1.12 -8.85
CA PHE A 8 -25.66 1.55 -9.41
C PHE A 8 -25.77 2.81 -10.28
N SER A 9 -26.95 3.41 -10.37
CA SER A 9 -27.20 4.60 -11.20
C SER A 9 -26.64 5.90 -10.62
N GLY A 10 -26.15 5.88 -9.36
CA GLY A 10 -25.74 7.08 -8.64
C GLY A 10 -26.90 7.91 -8.05
N ASN A 11 -28.13 7.47 -8.21
CA ASN A 11 -29.36 8.19 -7.79
C ASN A 11 -30.18 7.37 -6.77
N SER A 12 -29.51 6.73 -5.80
CA SER A 12 -30.21 6.01 -4.73
C SER A 12 -30.96 6.97 -3.80
N GLU A 13 -32.04 6.48 -3.15
CA GLU A 13 -32.81 7.25 -2.17
C GLU A 13 -32.14 7.35 -0.78
N THR A 14 -30.96 6.77 -0.62
CA THR A 14 -30.19 6.82 0.62
C THR A 14 -29.57 8.20 0.85
N PRO A 15 -29.20 8.56 2.07
CA PRO A 15 -28.44 9.79 2.34
C PRO A 15 -27.21 9.87 1.44
N HIS A 16 -26.99 11.02 0.82
CA HIS A 16 -25.89 11.29 -0.12
C HIS A 16 -25.78 10.34 -1.31
N HIS A 17 -26.87 9.64 -1.65
CA HIS A 17 -26.89 8.65 -2.74
C HIS A 17 -25.89 7.49 -2.54
N THR A 18 -25.69 7.06 -1.29
CA THR A 18 -24.84 5.92 -0.95
C THR A 18 -25.39 4.59 -1.46
N PHE A 19 -24.56 3.56 -1.58
CA PHE A 19 -25.02 2.24 -1.99
C PHE A 19 -26.02 1.64 -1.00
N GLN A 20 -27.03 0.98 -1.50
CA GLN A 20 -28.03 0.24 -0.72
C GLN A 20 -27.50 -1.18 -0.41
N PHE A 21 -26.42 -1.27 0.37
CA PHE A 21 -25.71 -2.52 0.65
C PHE A 21 -26.62 -3.67 1.08
N ASP A 22 -27.68 -3.35 1.84
CA ASP A 22 -28.67 -4.30 2.36
C ASP A 22 -29.58 -4.90 1.29
N LYS A 23 -29.66 -4.29 0.10
CA LYS A 23 -30.55 -4.70 -0.99
C LYS A 23 -29.83 -5.30 -2.18
N ILE A 24 -28.55 -4.95 -2.39
CA ILE A 24 -27.77 -5.39 -3.54
C ILE A 24 -27.40 -6.88 -3.39
N LYS A 25 -27.76 -7.67 -4.40
CA LYS A 25 -27.40 -9.09 -4.48
C LYS A 25 -26.30 -9.31 -5.51
N PRO A 26 -25.50 -10.38 -5.41
CA PRO A 26 -24.44 -10.68 -6.39
C PRO A 26 -24.92 -10.69 -7.86
N LEU A 27 -26.14 -11.22 -8.12
CA LEU A 27 -26.72 -11.22 -9.47
C LEU A 27 -27.03 -9.81 -9.99
N ASP A 28 -27.42 -8.86 -9.13
CA ASP A 28 -27.65 -7.46 -9.52
C ASP A 28 -26.34 -6.82 -10.01
N VAL A 29 -25.23 -7.14 -9.36
CA VAL A 29 -23.87 -6.70 -9.76
C VAL A 29 -23.53 -7.21 -11.15
N LYS A 30 -23.76 -8.51 -11.41
CA LYS A 30 -23.52 -9.11 -12.73
C LYS A 30 -24.35 -8.44 -13.82
N GLU A 31 -25.64 -8.24 -13.58
CA GLU A 31 -26.54 -7.59 -14.52
C GLU A 31 -26.11 -6.15 -14.81
N ALA A 32 -25.75 -5.39 -13.76
CA ALA A 32 -25.30 -4.01 -13.89
C ALA A 32 -24.01 -3.89 -14.69
N ILE A 33 -23.02 -4.76 -14.45
CA ILE A 33 -21.75 -4.79 -15.19
C ILE A 33 -21.99 -5.10 -16.67
N LEU A 34 -22.73 -6.16 -16.99
CA LEU A 34 -22.99 -6.54 -18.39
C LEU A 34 -23.81 -5.47 -19.13
N LYS A 35 -24.72 -4.79 -18.44
CA LYS A 35 -25.47 -3.67 -19.00
C LYS A 35 -24.61 -2.42 -19.12
N GLY A 36 -23.75 -2.14 -18.11
CA GLY A 36 -22.82 -1.04 -18.10
C GLY A 36 -21.86 -1.08 -19.29
N ILE A 37 -21.29 -2.24 -19.62
CA ILE A 37 -20.46 -2.45 -20.81
C ILE A 37 -21.21 -2.06 -22.10
N LYS A 38 -22.49 -2.44 -22.21
CA LYS A 38 -23.29 -2.09 -23.40
C LYS A 38 -23.56 -0.60 -23.51
N ILE A 39 -23.84 0.06 -22.37
CA ILE A 39 -24.08 1.50 -22.32
C ILE A 39 -22.80 2.25 -22.65
N GLU A 40 -21.68 1.91 -22.02
CA GLU A 40 -20.40 2.55 -22.29
C GLU A 40 -19.98 2.42 -23.76
N ASN A 41 -20.18 1.25 -24.38
CA ASN A 41 -19.93 1.09 -25.81
C ASN A 41 -20.79 2.04 -26.68
N GLN A 42 -22.04 2.31 -26.28
CA GLN A 42 -22.93 3.27 -26.99
C GLN A 42 -22.40 4.72 -26.77
N GLU A 43 -22.00 5.07 -25.56
CA GLU A 43 -21.43 6.38 -25.23
C GLU A 43 -20.11 6.62 -26.01
N LEU A 44 -19.23 5.63 -26.06
CA LEU A 44 -17.99 5.69 -26.84
C LEU A 44 -18.23 5.81 -28.34
N GLU A 45 -19.20 5.06 -28.90
CA GLU A 45 -19.55 5.19 -30.30
C GLU A 45 -20.16 6.57 -30.61
N ALA A 46 -20.92 7.17 -29.70
CA ALA A 46 -21.40 8.54 -29.84
C ALA A 46 -20.26 9.56 -29.91
N ILE A 47 -19.19 9.38 -29.10
CA ILE A 47 -18.00 10.22 -29.21
C ILE A 47 -17.31 10.03 -30.55
N VAL A 48 -17.07 8.79 -30.96
CA VAL A 48 -16.34 8.46 -32.19
C VAL A 48 -17.08 8.88 -33.44
N SER A 49 -18.42 8.78 -33.44
CA SER A 49 -19.29 9.13 -34.57
C SER A 49 -19.70 10.59 -34.60
N ASN A 50 -19.28 11.41 -33.63
CA ASN A 50 -19.60 12.84 -33.65
C ASN A 50 -18.93 13.52 -34.84
N TYR A 51 -19.73 14.16 -35.69
CA TYR A 51 -19.30 14.85 -36.91
C TYR A 51 -18.60 16.20 -36.66
N GLU A 52 -18.76 16.76 -35.47
CA GLU A 52 -18.07 17.99 -35.08
C GLU A 52 -16.58 17.76 -34.91
N ALA A 53 -15.80 18.81 -35.18
CA ALA A 53 -14.36 18.77 -34.91
C ALA A 53 -14.07 18.39 -33.45
N PRO A 54 -13.08 17.53 -33.17
CA PRO A 54 -12.73 17.18 -31.81
C PRO A 54 -12.31 18.40 -31.00
N THR A 55 -12.94 18.54 -29.82
CA THR A 55 -12.60 19.55 -28.82
C THR A 55 -12.33 18.87 -27.51
N PHE A 56 -11.73 19.60 -26.55
CA PHE A 56 -11.54 19.08 -25.21
C PHE A 56 -12.87 18.60 -24.60
N SER A 57 -13.93 19.39 -24.74
CA SER A 57 -15.24 19.10 -24.15
C SER A 57 -15.95 17.93 -24.82
N ASN A 58 -16.04 17.91 -26.17
CA ASN A 58 -16.79 16.87 -26.88
C ASN A 58 -16.02 15.55 -27.08
N THR A 59 -14.76 15.49 -26.60
CA THR A 59 -13.91 14.33 -26.75
C THR A 59 -13.31 13.88 -25.42
N VAL A 60 -12.51 14.72 -24.76
CA VAL A 60 -11.79 14.34 -23.52
C VAL A 60 -12.72 14.33 -22.32
N GLU A 61 -13.48 15.41 -22.08
CA GLU A 61 -14.51 15.42 -21.02
C GLU A 61 -15.66 14.45 -21.30
N ALA A 62 -16.02 14.28 -22.57
CA ALA A 62 -17.04 13.30 -22.94
C ALA A 62 -16.56 11.87 -22.62
N PHE A 63 -15.29 11.54 -22.90
CA PHE A 63 -14.68 10.24 -22.55
C PHE A 63 -14.62 10.03 -21.04
N GLU A 64 -14.20 11.05 -20.26
CA GLU A 64 -14.17 10.99 -18.79
C GLU A 64 -15.56 10.72 -18.17
N LYS A 65 -16.64 11.07 -18.87
CA LYS A 65 -18.03 10.85 -18.43
C LYS A 65 -18.59 9.48 -18.78
N THR A 66 -17.93 8.72 -19.65
CA THR A 66 -18.43 7.40 -20.07
C THR A 66 -18.36 6.38 -18.93
N GLY A 67 -19.15 5.34 -19.03
CA GLY A 67 -19.04 4.15 -18.20
C GLY A 67 -19.47 4.30 -16.74
N SER A 68 -20.19 5.35 -16.34
CA SER A 68 -20.53 5.60 -14.92
C SER A 68 -21.28 4.44 -14.26
N LEU A 69 -22.20 3.77 -14.96
CA LEU A 69 -22.88 2.59 -14.44
C LEU A 69 -21.90 1.42 -14.23
N LEU A 70 -21.02 1.19 -15.20
CA LEU A 70 -20.02 0.14 -15.14
C LEU A 70 -19.03 0.38 -13.99
N GLU A 71 -18.55 1.61 -13.86
CA GLU A 71 -17.64 2.02 -12.80
C GLU A 71 -18.24 1.80 -11.41
N ASN A 72 -19.48 2.26 -11.17
CA ASN A 72 -20.15 2.06 -9.89
C ASN A 72 -20.32 0.57 -9.56
N ALA A 73 -20.72 -0.25 -10.53
CA ALA A 73 -20.93 -1.68 -10.32
C ALA A 73 -19.61 -2.44 -10.09
N THR A 74 -18.55 -2.09 -10.83
CA THR A 74 -17.23 -2.71 -10.65
C THR A 74 -16.56 -2.26 -9.36
N THR A 75 -16.66 -0.99 -9.00
CA THR A 75 -16.19 -0.46 -7.71
C THR A 75 -16.86 -1.18 -6.54
N TYR A 76 -18.19 -1.33 -6.58
CA TYR A 76 -18.90 -2.12 -5.57
C TYR A 76 -18.38 -3.56 -5.51
N MET A 77 -18.29 -4.25 -6.66
CA MET A 77 -17.86 -5.65 -6.74
C MET A 77 -16.47 -5.86 -6.12
N TYR A 78 -15.47 -5.08 -6.54
CA TYR A 78 -14.10 -5.27 -6.06
C TYR A 78 -13.93 -4.89 -4.60
N ASN A 79 -14.64 -3.87 -4.13
CA ASN A 79 -14.62 -3.51 -2.72
C ASN A 79 -15.25 -4.60 -1.86
N MET A 80 -16.39 -5.17 -2.29
CA MET A 80 -17.03 -6.27 -1.56
C MET A 80 -16.23 -7.56 -1.59
N LEU A 81 -15.54 -7.89 -2.70
CA LEU A 81 -14.62 -9.02 -2.78
C LEU A 81 -13.48 -8.94 -1.75
N SER A 82 -13.07 -7.72 -1.40
CA SER A 82 -12.00 -7.50 -0.41
C SER A 82 -12.54 -7.38 1.02
N ALA A 83 -13.67 -6.69 1.21
CA ALA A 83 -14.16 -6.32 2.53
C ALA A 83 -15.18 -7.31 3.11
N ASP A 84 -16.06 -7.90 2.28
CA ASP A 84 -17.11 -8.81 2.74
C ASP A 84 -17.57 -9.77 1.64
N THR A 85 -16.69 -10.69 1.23
CA THR A 85 -16.92 -11.62 0.12
C THR A 85 -17.83 -12.80 0.47
N ASN A 86 -18.35 -13.44 -0.56
CA ASN A 86 -19.03 -14.73 -0.47
C ASN A 86 -18.84 -15.55 -1.76
N ASP A 87 -19.09 -16.85 -1.69
CA ASP A 87 -18.89 -17.81 -2.79
C ASP A 87 -19.61 -17.43 -4.09
N GLU A 88 -20.78 -16.78 -4.00
CA GLU A 88 -21.56 -16.37 -5.17
C GLU A 88 -20.92 -15.17 -5.85
N LEU A 89 -20.50 -14.17 -5.09
CA LEU A 89 -19.82 -12.98 -5.60
C LEU A 89 -18.45 -13.35 -6.21
N GLU A 90 -17.71 -14.26 -5.59
CA GLU A 90 -16.43 -14.74 -6.11
C GLU A 90 -16.59 -15.42 -7.49
N LYS A 91 -17.58 -16.31 -7.63
CA LYS A 91 -17.86 -16.95 -8.92
C LYS A 91 -18.27 -15.95 -10.00
N ILE A 92 -19.07 -14.94 -9.64
CA ILE A 92 -19.46 -13.87 -10.56
C ILE A 92 -18.23 -13.05 -10.98
N ALA A 93 -17.35 -12.73 -10.04
CA ALA A 93 -16.11 -12.00 -10.33
C ALA A 93 -15.17 -12.82 -11.23
N GLU A 94 -15.00 -14.12 -11.00
CA GLU A 94 -14.24 -15.00 -11.88
C GLU A 94 -14.78 -15.01 -13.31
N GLU A 95 -16.10 -15.03 -13.48
CA GLU A 95 -16.75 -14.97 -14.79
C GLU A 95 -16.57 -13.63 -15.48
N LEU A 96 -16.68 -12.50 -14.72
CA LEU A 96 -16.70 -11.17 -15.28
C LEU A 96 -15.30 -10.57 -15.52
N THR A 97 -14.29 -10.98 -14.76
CA THR A 97 -12.93 -10.43 -14.86
C THR A 97 -12.35 -10.50 -16.27
N PRO A 98 -12.42 -11.66 -17.01
CA PRO A 98 -11.94 -11.71 -18.39
C PRO A 98 -12.75 -10.79 -19.34
N ILE A 99 -14.05 -10.65 -19.12
CA ILE A 99 -14.94 -9.79 -19.94
C ILE A 99 -14.56 -8.32 -19.73
N LEU A 100 -14.35 -7.89 -18.48
CA LEU A 100 -13.92 -6.54 -18.13
C LEU A 100 -12.52 -6.22 -18.69
N SER A 101 -11.59 -7.17 -18.60
CA SER A 101 -10.25 -7.03 -19.16
C SER A 101 -10.28 -6.87 -20.69
N GLN A 102 -11.10 -7.66 -21.39
CA GLN A 102 -11.27 -7.56 -22.83
C GLN A 102 -11.89 -6.21 -23.20
N HIS A 103 -12.96 -5.79 -22.50
CA HIS A 103 -13.64 -4.52 -22.73
C HIS A 103 -12.68 -3.32 -22.58
N SER A 104 -11.90 -3.27 -21.48
CA SER A 104 -10.88 -2.24 -21.28
C SER A 104 -9.85 -2.23 -22.42
N SER A 105 -9.41 -3.41 -22.87
CA SER A 105 -8.46 -3.53 -23.98
C SER A 105 -9.06 -3.02 -25.30
N ASP A 106 -10.34 -3.31 -25.57
CA ASP A 106 -11.03 -2.86 -26.78
C ASP A 106 -11.16 -1.34 -26.81
N ILE A 107 -11.41 -0.69 -25.67
CA ILE A 107 -11.46 0.78 -25.55
C ILE A 107 -10.08 1.38 -25.84
N LEU A 108 -9.06 0.93 -25.10
CA LEU A 108 -7.72 1.52 -25.14
C LEU A 108 -6.95 1.20 -26.44
N MET A 109 -7.39 0.22 -27.22
CA MET A 109 -6.86 -0.10 -28.56
C MET A 109 -7.75 0.40 -29.70
N ASN A 110 -8.84 1.13 -29.41
CA ASN A 110 -9.72 1.69 -30.44
C ASN A 110 -9.03 2.83 -31.19
N GLY A 111 -8.63 2.57 -32.42
CA GLY A 111 -7.88 3.53 -33.25
C GLY A 111 -8.67 4.80 -33.58
N ARG A 112 -10.02 4.71 -33.80
CA ARG A 112 -10.88 5.88 -34.11
C ARG A 112 -10.98 6.80 -32.88
N LEU A 113 -11.17 6.23 -31.70
CA LEU A 113 -11.20 6.97 -30.44
C LEU A 113 -9.85 7.63 -30.14
N TRP A 114 -8.77 6.89 -30.33
CA TRP A 114 -7.41 7.40 -30.14
C TRP A 114 -7.10 8.59 -31.06
N GLU A 115 -7.41 8.47 -32.36
CA GLU A 115 -7.23 9.57 -33.33
C GLU A 115 -7.98 10.83 -32.92
N ARG A 116 -9.21 10.66 -32.42
CA ARG A 116 -10.03 11.77 -31.95
C ARG A 116 -9.45 12.44 -30.70
N ILE A 117 -9.01 11.65 -29.69
CA ILE A 117 -8.37 12.16 -28.48
C ILE A 117 -7.07 12.89 -28.81
N ARG A 118 -6.21 12.29 -29.59
CA ARG A 118 -4.91 12.85 -29.94
C ARG A 118 -5.01 14.17 -30.73
N SER A 119 -6.07 14.35 -31.53
CA SER A 119 -6.29 15.58 -32.30
C SER A 119 -6.60 16.81 -31.45
N VAL A 120 -7.01 16.62 -30.18
CA VAL A 120 -7.26 17.71 -29.22
C VAL A 120 -5.94 18.37 -28.75
N LYS A 121 -4.79 17.74 -28.94
CA LYS A 121 -3.47 18.21 -28.44
C LYS A 121 -3.18 19.69 -28.76
N GLY A 122 -3.56 20.16 -29.96
CA GLY A 122 -3.32 21.55 -30.39
C GLY A 122 -4.16 22.60 -29.66
N GLN A 123 -5.13 22.19 -28.83
CA GLN A 123 -6.02 23.07 -28.07
C GLN A 123 -5.64 23.19 -26.58
N LEU A 124 -4.61 22.46 -26.13
CA LEU A 124 -4.23 22.38 -24.70
C LEU A 124 -3.74 23.70 -24.12
N ASP A 125 -3.19 24.60 -24.94
CA ASP A 125 -2.77 25.93 -24.49
C ASP A 125 -3.95 26.78 -23.97
N CYS A 126 -5.18 26.47 -24.39
CA CYS A 126 -6.41 27.11 -23.90
C CYS A 126 -7.00 26.40 -22.67
N CYS A 127 -6.47 25.23 -22.27
CA CYS A 127 -6.95 24.44 -21.15
C CYS A 127 -6.25 24.86 -19.85
N ASN A 128 -6.97 24.73 -18.73
CA ASN A 128 -6.35 24.89 -17.41
C ASN A 128 -5.46 23.67 -17.06
N LYS A 129 -4.69 23.76 -15.97
CA LYS A 129 -3.74 22.70 -15.55
C LYS A 129 -4.42 21.36 -15.31
N GLU A 130 -5.58 21.33 -14.67
CA GLU A 130 -6.31 20.10 -14.39
C GLU A 130 -6.77 19.42 -15.69
N GLN A 131 -7.28 20.19 -16.65
CA GLN A 131 -7.64 19.70 -17.97
C GLN A 131 -6.44 19.13 -18.74
N GLN A 132 -5.27 19.79 -18.63
CA GLN A 132 -4.04 19.30 -19.21
C GLN A 132 -3.60 17.96 -18.60
N MET A 133 -3.69 17.84 -17.26
CA MET A 133 -3.39 16.58 -16.55
C MET A 133 -4.37 15.46 -16.90
N LEU A 134 -5.66 15.74 -17.03
CA LEU A 134 -6.64 14.77 -17.48
C LEU A 134 -6.30 14.25 -18.89
N TYR A 135 -6.04 15.17 -19.83
CA TYR A 135 -5.63 14.80 -21.18
C TYR A 135 -4.36 13.93 -21.19
N GLU A 136 -3.35 14.32 -20.42
CA GLU A 136 -2.10 13.56 -20.29
C GLU A 136 -2.34 12.16 -19.74
N LYS A 137 -3.14 12.03 -18.67
CA LYS A 137 -3.48 10.74 -18.06
C LYS A 137 -4.19 9.81 -19.06
N ILE A 138 -5.19 10.32 -19.77
CA ILE A 138 -5.93 9.57 -20.79
C ILE A 138 -4.97 9.15 -21.92
N CYS A 139 -4.20 10.07 -22.48
CA CYS A 139 -3.23 9.76 -23.54
C CYS A 139 -2.23 8.68 -23.11
N ASN A 140 -1.72 8.78 -21.89
CA ASN A 140 -0.79 7.80 -21.35
C ASN A 140 -1.41 6.41 -21.27
N SER A 141 -2.67 6.30 -20.85
CA SER A 141 -3.40 5.01 -20.81
C SER A 141 -3.50 4.36 -22.19
N PHE A 142 -3.81 5.15 -23.24
CA PHE A 142 -3.85 4.67 -24.61
C PHE A 142 -2.46 4.26 -25.13
N ILE A 143 -1.45 5.09 -24.92
CA ILE A 143 -0.06 4.83 -25.35
C ILE A 143 0.48 3.56 -24.69
N ASP A 144 0.30 3.40 -23.38
CA ASP A 144 0.75 2.23 -22.61
C ASP A 144 0.03 0.94 -23.00
N SER A 145 -1.15 1.11 -23.60
CA SER A 145 -1.92 0.00 -24.14
C SER A 145 -1.57 -0.32 -25.60
N GLY A 146 -0.67 0.47 -26.22
CA GLY A 146 -0.19 0.22 -27.56
C GLY A 146 -0.99 0.91 -28.67
N ALA A 147 -1.74 1.97 -28.37
CA ALA A 147 -2.55 2.67 -29.37
C ALA A 147 -1.76 3.23 -30.56
N ASN A 148 -0.47 3.56 -30.35
CA ASN A 148 0.42 4.07 -31.40
C ASN A 148 1.12 2.96 -32.24
N LEU A 149 0.92 1.70 -31.90
CA LEU A 149 1.58 0.58 -32.58
C LEU A 149 0.87 0.21 -33.89
N SER A 150 1.62 -0.42 -34.81
CA SER A 150 1.02 -1.13 -35.95
C SER A 150 0.17 -2.30 -35.45
N GLU A 151 -0.66 -2.87 -36.32
CA GLU A 151 -1.47 -4.03 -35.96
C GLU A 151 -0.60 -5.24 -35.57
N GLU A 152 0.56 -5.42 -36.21
CA GLU A 152 1.54 -6.42 -35.81
C GLU A 152 2.09 -6.17 -34.40
N GLY A 153 2.48 -4.92 -34.11
CA GLY A 153 2.97 -4.54 -32.78
C GLY A 153 1.89 -4.68 -31.69
N LYS A 154 0.63 -4.36 -32.00
CA LYS A 154 -0.50 -4.61 -31.08
C LYS A 154 -0.69 -6.11 -30.81
N ALA A 155 -0.59 -6.95 -31.84
CA ALA A 155 -0.69 -8.41 -31.69
C ALA A 155 0.44 -8.98 -30.82
N GLU A 156 1.67 -8.51 -31.03
CA GLU A 156 2.84 -8.88 -30.23
C GLU A 156 2.67 -8.45 -28.77
N LEU A 157 2.25 -7.20 -28.52
CA LEU A 157 1.99 -6.68 -27.18
C LEU A 157 0.88 -7.49 -26.45
N ARG A 158 -0.19 -7.87 -27.16
CA ARG A 158 -1.25 -8.74 -26.58
C ARG A 158 -0.69 -10.10 -26.15
N LYS A 159 0.16 -10.71 -26.96
CA LYS A 159 0.82 -11.99 -26.64
C LYS A 159 1.68 -11.86 -25.40
N VAL A 160 2.53 -10.82 -25.31
CA VAL A 160 3.38 -10.55 -24.14
C VAL A 160 2.55 -10.31 -22.89
N LYS A 161 1.49 -9.49 -22.98
CA LYS A 161 0.59 -9.23 -21.83
C LYS A 161 -0.10 -10.51 -21.35
N SER A 162 -0.58 -11.35 -22.25
CA SER A 162 -1.25 -12.61 -21.91
C SER A 162 -0.27 -13.60 -21.22
N GLU A 163 0.94 -13.72 -21.73
CA GLU A 163 1.96 -14.60 -21.13
C GLU A 163 2.41 -14.07 -19.76
N LEU A 164 2.59 -12.76 -19.61
CA LEU A 164 2.88 -12.11 -18.32
C LEU A 164 1.77 -12.39 -17.29
N SER A 165 0.51 -12.26 -17.68
CA SER A 165 -0.62 -12.53 -16.79
C SER A 165 -0.60 -13.98 -16.27
N ASN A 166 -0.37 -14.94 -17.16
CA ASN A 166 -0.27 -16.35 -16.77
C ASN A 166 0.93 -16.62 -15.84
N LEU A 167 2.09 -16.05 -16.14
CA LEU A 167 3.30 -16.25 -15.33
C LEU A 167 3.20 -15.58 -13.96
N THR A 168 2.63 -14.39 -13.87
CA THR A 168 2.44 -13.70 -12.58
C THR A 168 1.44 -14.44 -11.69
N LEU A 169 0.39 -15.00 -12.28
CA LEU A 169 -0.55 -15.89 -11.57
C LEU A 169 0.16 -17.16 -11.08
N ALA A 170 0.89 -17.85 -11.97
CA ALA A 170 1.64 -19.06 -11.61
C ALA A 170 2.66 -18.79 -10.50
N PHE A 171 3.39 -17.64 -10.57
CA PHE A 171 4.31 -17.21 -9.53
C PHE A 171 3.63 -17.12 -8.15
N SER A 172 2.48 -16.45 -8.10
CA SER A 172 1.73 -16.27 -6.85
C SER A 172 1.18 -17.58 -6.30
N GLN A 173 0.64 -18.44 -7.18
CA GLN A 173 0.11 -19.75 -6.79
C GLN A 173 1.22 -20.68 -6.28
N ASN A 174 2.38 -20.72 -6.94
CA ASN A 174 3.53 -21.51 -6.49
C ASN A 174 3.99 -21.07 -5.10
N LYS A 175 4.12 -19.73 -4.89
CA LYS A 175 4.48 -19.16 -3.59
C LYS A 175 3.45 -19.55 -2.51
N LEU A 176 2.17 -19.49 -2.81
CA LEU A 176 1.12 -19.85 -1.86
C LEU A 176 1.17 -21.33 -1.52
N ARG A 177 1.28 -22.21 -2.54
CA ARG A 177 1.39 -23.66 -2.32
C ARG A 177 2.59 -24.01 -1.45
N ASP A 178 3.77 -23.45 -1.76
CA ASP A 178 4.99 -23.72 -1.01
C ASP A 178 4.93 -23.18 0.43
N THR A 179 4.28 -22.01 0.62
CA THR A 179 4.02 -21.45 1.95
C THR A 179 3.14 -22.39 2.79
N ASN A 180 2.12 -22.99 2.19
CA ASN A 180 1.16 -23.85 2.87
C ASN A 180 1.63 -25.31 3.00
N ALA A 181 2.60 -25.73 2.19
CA ALA A 181 3.13 -27.09 2.22
C ALA A 181 4.03 -27.39 3.43
N PHE A 182 4.59 -26.35 4.06
CA PHE A 182 5.49 -26.53 5.19
C PHE A 182 4.78 -26.30 6.51
N THR A 183 4.96 -27.25 7.43
CA THR A 183 4.58 -27.11 8.84
C THR A 183 5.73 -27.53 9.75
N LEU A 184 5.91 -26.80 10.84
CA LEU A 184 6.81 -27.15 11.94
C LEU A 184 5.99 -27.76 13.07
N HIS A 185 5.95 -29.10 13.15
CA HIS A 185 5.26 -29.82 14.21
C HIS A 185 6.17 -29.94 15.44
N VAL A 186 5.71 -29.44 16.59
CA VAL A 186 6.40 -29.47 17.89
C VAL A 186 5.56 -30.30 18.85
N THR A 187 6.19 -31.28 19.52
CA THR A 187 5.51 -32.20 20.47
C THR A 187 6.02 -32.04 21.91
N GLU A 188 7.17 -31.43 22.09
CA GLU A 188 7.82 -31.25 23.39
C GLU A 188 7.54 -29.84 23.93
N GLU A 189 6.94 -29.72 25.10
CA GLU A 189 6.63 -28.43 25.73
C GLU A 189 7.86 -27.55 25.97
N LYS A 190 9.03 -28.17 26.24
CA LYS A 190 10.31 -27.43 26.41
C LYS A 190 10.71 -26.61 25.18
N ASP A 191 10.29 -27.03 23.99
CA ASP A 191 10.61 -26.39 22.71
C ASP A 191 9.74 -25.15 22.43
N LEU A 192 8.75 -24.90 23.30
CA LEU A 192 7.90 -23.68 23.28
C LEU A 192 8.50 -22.54 24.11
N ALA A 193 9.62 -22.78 24.79
CA ALA A 193 10.22 -21.80 25.67
C ALA A 193 10.40 -20.43 24.99
N GLY A 194 9.94 -19.38 25.66
CA GLY A 194 10.02 -17.99 25.20
C GLY A 194 8.81 -17.52 24.37
N LEU A 195 8.02 -18.44 23.80
CA LEU A 195 6.84 -18.07 23.01
C LEU A 195 5.73 -17.50 23.89
N PRO A 196 5.01 -16.45 23.44
CA PRO A 196 3.84 -15.94 24.13
C PRO A 196 2.69 -16.97 24.18
N ASP A 197 1.90 -16.94 25.25
CA ASP A 197 0.76 -17.87 25.44
C ASP A 197 -0.23 -17.84 24.27
N SER A 198 -0.49 -16.66 23.71
CA SER A 198 -1.36 -16.50 22.54
C SER A 198 -0.84 -17.23 21.31
N GLN A 199 0.48 -17.28 21.12
CA GLN A 199 1.10 -17.98 19.99
C GLN A 199 1.09 -19.51 20.21
N ILE A 200 1.29 -19.95 21.44
CA ILE A 200 1.18 -21.36 21.82
C ILE A 200 -0.24 -21.86 21.62
N GLU A 201 -1.23 -21.07 22.02
CA GLU A 201 -2.64 -21.39 21.82
C GLU A 201 -3.00 -21.49 20.34
N GLN A 202 -2.57 -20.51 19.53
CA GLN A 202 -2.79 -20.53 18.07
C GLN A 202 -2.15 -21.75 17.41
N ALA A 203 -0.93 -22.11 17.79
CA ALA A 203 -0.24 -23.27 17.27
C ALA A 203 -0.94 -24.58 17.66
N ARG A 204 -1.48 -24.66 18.87
CA ARG A 204 -2.30 -25.80 19.32
C ARG A 204 -3.60 -25.94 18.51
N MET A 205 -4.29 -24.82 18.27
CA MET A 205 -5.49 -24.83 17.42
C MET A 205 -5.19 -25.27 16.00
N THR A 206 -4.03 -24.87 15.46
CA THR A 206 -3.56 -25.32 14.13
C THR A 206 -3.31 -26.83 14.13
N ALA A 207 -2.62 -27.37 15.14
CA ALA A 207 -2.40 -28.81 15.29
C ALA A 207 -3.72 -29.61 15.35
N GLN A 208 -4.68 -29.12 16.16
CA GLN A 208 -6.00 -29.75 16.27
C GLN A 208 -6.75 -29.80 14.93
N LYS A 209 -6.69 -28.72 14.15
CA LYS A 209 -7.28 -28.65 12.80
C LYS A 209 -6.66 -29.69 11.86
N GLU A 210 -5.37 -29.93 12.00
CA GLU A 210 -4.62 -30.94 11.25
C GLU A 210 -4.69 -32.34 11.85
N LYS A 211 -5.43 -32.51 12.98
CA LYS A 211 -5.57 -33.76 13.73
C LYS A 211 -4.23 -34.28 14.26
N LEU A 212 -3.37 -33.38 14.66
CA LEU A 212 -2.08 -33.67 15.29
C LEU A 212 -2.11 -33.32 16.78
N ASP A 213 -1.33 -34.04 17.59
CA ASP A 213 -1.05 -33.69 18.98
C ASP A 213 0.07 -32.63 19.01
N GLY A 214 0.10 -31.84 20.11
CA GLY A 214 1.12 -30.81 20.28
C GLY A 214 0.79 -29.48 19.57
N TRP A 215 1.76 -28.90 18.86
CA TRP A 215 1.68 -27.55 18.29
C TRP A 215 2.21 -27.54 16.87
N VAL A 216 1.55 -26.79 15.97
CA VAL A 216 1.96 -26.62 14.58
C VAL A 216 2.18 -25.16 14.28
N PHE A 217 3.40 -24.83 13.84
CA PHE A 217 3.76 -23.49 13.34
C PHE A 217 3.92 -23.55 11.81
N THR A 218 3.51 -22.46 11.15
CA THR A 218 3.48 -22.35 9.71
C THR A 218 4.38 -21.23 9.19
N LEU A 219 4.53 -21.13 7.87
CA LEU A 219 5.24 -20.00 7.23
C LEU A 219 4.38 -18.76 7.04
N GLN A 220 3.14 -18.75 7.51
CA GLN A 220 2.31 -17.56 7.51
C GLN A 220 2.87 -16.51 8.49
N ALA A 221 2.84 -15.23 8.11
CA ALA A 221 3.45 -14.16 8.90
C ALA A 221 3.02 -14.13 10.39
N PRO A 222 1.73 -14.31 10.74
CA PRO A 222 1.30 -14.33 12.14
C PRO A 222 1.86 -15.50 12.97
N SER A 223 2.34 -16.56 12.34
CA SER A 223 3.01 -17.70 12.99
C SER A 223 4.54 -17.56 12.93
N TYR A 224 5.06 -17.22 11.74
CA TYR A 224 6.50 -17.12 11.49
C TYR A 224 7.19 -16.00 12.28
N VAL A 225 6.66 -14.78 12.21
CA VAL A 225 7.32 -13.61 12.82
C VAL A 225 7.43 -13.73 14.34
N PRO A 226 6.35 -14.05 15.09
CA PRO A 226 6.49 -14.26 16.54
C PRO A 226 7.40 -15.42 16.89
N PHE A 227 7.39 -16.52 16.14
CA PHE A 227 8.28 -17.65 16.39
C PHE A 227 9.76 -17.22 16.28
N MET A 228 10.12 -16.50 15.22
CA MET A 228 11.48 -16.00 15.03
C MET A 228 11.90 -14.97 16.09
N THR A 229 10.93 -14.24 16.65
CA THR A 229 11.17 -13.19 17.65
C THR A 229 11.34 -13.77 19.05
N TYR A 230 10.53 -14.76 19.42
CA TYR A 230 10.38 -15.18 20.82
C TYR A 230 10.90 -16.58 21.13
N SER A 231 10.92 -17.52 20.16
CA SER A 231 11.32 -18.90 20.44
C SER A 231 12.77 -18.97 20.91
N ALA A 232 12.99 -19.58 22.07
CA ALA A 232 14.35 -19.83 22.60
C ALA A 232 15.08 -20.95 21.86
N ASN A 233 14.37 -21.86 21.17
CA ASN A 233 14.97 -22.99 20.47
C ASN A 233 15.60 -22.55 19.13
N ARG A 234 16.92 -22.41 19.10
CA ARG A 234 17.70 -21.98 17.94
C ARG A 234 17.53 -22.90 16.73
N GLU A 235 17.53 -24.22 16.94
CA GLU A 235 17.43 -25.18 15.84
C GLU A 235 16.04 -25.11 15.16
N LEU A 236 14.99 -24.88 15.93
CA LEU A 236 13.66 -24.67 15.37
C LEU A 236 13.55 -23.33 14.64
N ARG A 237 14.17 -22.26 15.16
CA ARG A 237 14.28 -20.99 14.43
C ARG A 237 15.00 -21.17 13.10
N LYS A 238 16.14 -21.89 13.09
CA LYS A 238 16.87 -22.20 11.85
C LYS A 238 16.01 -22.99 10.85
N ARG A 239 15.33 -24.04 11.29
CA ARG A 239 14.45 -24.83 10.42
C ARG A 239 13.35 -23.96 9.79
N LEU A 240 12.70 -23.14 10.60
CA LEU A 240 11.62 -22.27 10.14
C LEU A 240 12.14 -21.17 9.20
N TYR A 241 13.30 -20.58 9.52
CA TYR A 241 13.99 -19.60 8.69
C TYR A 241 14.35 -20.18 7.31
N MET A 242 14.99 -21.35 7.29
CA MET A 242 15.36 -22.00 6.04
C MET A 242 14.13 -22.31 5.19
N ALA A 243 13.09 -22.91 5.76
CA ALA A 243 11.86 -23.19 5.05
C ALA A 243 11.22 -21.91 4.47
N TYR A 244 11.25 -20.80 5.22
CA TYR A 244 10.70 -19.51 4.76
C TYR A 244 11.50 -18.90 3.61
N ASN A 245 12.85 -18.92 3.70
CA ASN A 245 13.71 -18.20 2.76
C ASN A 245 14.12 -19.06 1.54
N THR A 246 13.78 -20.36 1.52
CA THR A 246 13.99 -21.25 0.39
C THR A 246 12.68 -21.65 -0.31
N LYS A 247 11.56 -20.97 -0.04
CA LYS A 247 10.32 -21.18 -0.78
C LYS A 247 10.55 -21.00 -2.28
N CYS A 248 9.93 -21.84 -3.06
CA CYS A 248 9.99 -21.82 -4.53
C CYS A 248 11.40 -21.99 -5.12
N THR A 249 12.38 -22.50 -4.32
CA THR A 249 13.72 -22.84 -4.81
C THR A 249 13.92 -24.31 -5.09
N HIS A 250 12.99 -25.15 -4.66
CA HIS A 250 13.10 -26.60 -4.73
C HIS A 250 12.89 -27.13 -6.16
N GLY A 251 13.45 -28.29 -6.49
CA GLY A 251 13.31 -28.94 -7.79
C GLY A 251 11.93 -29.60 -8.01
N ASN A 252 10.86 -28.92 -7.62
CA ASN A 252 9.47 -29.36 -7.74
C ASN A 252 8.66 -28.41 -8.63
N GLU A 253 7.36 -28.67 -8.76
CA GLU A 253 6.42 -27.88 -9.57
C GLU A 253 6.20 -26.44 -9.09
N ASN A 254 6.57 -26.14 -7.83
CA ASN A 254 6.47 -24.80 -7.26
C ASN A 254 7.73 -23.94 -7.48
N ASN A 255 8.70 -24.43 -8.24
CA ASN A 255 9.93 -23.69 -8.53
C ASN A 255 9.66 -22.45 -9.39
N ASN A 256 10.15 -21.29 -8.94
CA ASN A 256 9.90 -20.02 -9.62
C ASN A 256 11.12 -19.44 -10.37
N PHE A 257 12.27 -20.10 -10.42
CA PHE A 257 13.47 -19.53 -11.08
C PHE A 257 13.24 -19.20 -12.56
N GLU A 258 12.70 -20.14 -13.33
CA GLU A 258 12.38 -19.89 -14.74
C GLU A 258 11.23 -18.89 -14.93
N ILE A 259 10.25 -18.89 -14.01
CA ILE A 259 9.14 -17.94 -14.03
C ILE A 259 9.67 -16.50 -13.83
N VAL A 260 10.57 -16.29 -12.87
CA VAL A 260 11.25 -14.98 -12.65
C VAL A 260 11.96 -14.52 -13.90
N ARG A 261 12.80 -15.39 -14.49
CA ARG A 261 13.55 -15.07 -15.73
C ARG A 261 12.61 -14.66 -16.87
N LYS A 262 11.53 -15.41 -17.07
CA LYS A 262 10.55 -15.10 -18.12
C LYS A 262 9.80 -13.79 -17.85
N ILE A 263 9.36 -13.55 -16.61
CA ILE A 263 8.67 -12.29 -16.24
C ILE A 263 9.57 -11.09 -16.52
N VAL A 264 10.83 -11.14 -16.07
CA VAL A 264 11.79 -10.05 -16.28
C VAL A 264 12.01 -9.79 -17.78
N ASN A 265 12.23 -10.85 -18.56
CA ASN A 265 12.48 -10.75 -20.00
C ASN A 265 11.26 -10.26 -20.79
N LEU A 266 10.06 -10.73 -20.45
CA LEU A 266 8.81 -10.27 -21.08
C LEU A 266 8.48 -8.80 -20.75
N ARG A 267 8.80 -8.34 -19.54
CA ARG A 267 8.65 -6.92 -19.20
C ARG A 267 9.62 -6.04 -20.00
N GLN A 268 10.85 -6.50 -20.19
CA GLN A 268 11.81 -5.83 -21.07
C GLN A 268 11.30 -5.81 -22.52
N GLU A 269 10.79 -6.93 -23.03
CA GLU A 269 10.20 -7.04 -24.38
C GLU A 269 9.00 -6.08 -24.51
N LYS A 270 8.10 -6.04 -23.52
CA LYS A 270 7.01 -5.07 -23.46
C LYS A 270 7.51 -3.63 -23.58
N ALA A 271 8.56 -3.28 -22.85
CA ALA A 271 9.12 -1.94 -22.89
C ALA A 271 9.68 -1.61 -24.31
N LYS A 272 10.39 -2.54 -24.93
CA LYS A 272 10.92 -2.38 -26.28
C LYS A 272 9.85 -2.22 -27.35
N ILE A 273 8.78 -3.04 -27.27
CA ILE A 273 7.61 -2.92 -28.16
C ILE A 273 7.01 -1.50 -28.06
N LEU A 274 6.97 -0.94 -26.84
CA LEU A 274 6.46 0.41 -26.59
C LEU A 274 7.49 1.54 -26.85
N GLY A 275 8.70 1.20 -27.30
CA GLY A 275 9.75 2.17 -27.68
C GLY A 275 10.64 2.65 -26.55
N TYR A 276 10.72 1.90 -25.45
CA TYR A 276 11.60 2.20 -24.30
C TYR A 276 12.80 1.26 -24.25
N GLU A 277 13.92 1.74 -23.75
CA GLU A 277 15.16 0.98 -23.66
C GLU A 277 15.05 -0.17 -22.64
N ASN A 278 14.41 0.09 -21.51
CA ASN A 278 14.18 -0.86 -20.42
C ASN A 278 12.80 -0.65 -19.78
N TYR A 279 12.42 -1.57 -18.90
CA TYR A 279 11.11 -1.53 -18.27
C TYR A 279 10.97 -0.41 -17.21
N ALA A 280 12.06 -0.07 -16.51
CA ALA A 280 12.04 1.01 -15.54
C ALA A 280 11.75 2.36 -16.21
N ASP A 281 12.32 2.65 -17.38
CA ASP A 281 12.04 3.88 -18.14
C ASP A 281 10.56 3.96 -18.58
N LEU A 282 9.97 2.83 -18.95
CA LEU A 282 8.53 2.76 -19.25
C LEU A 282 7.68 3.14 -18.04
N ILE A 283 8.03 2.68 -16.84
CA ILE A 283 7.22 2.87 -15.63
C ILE A 283 7.46 4.25 -15.00
N LEU A 284 8.72 4.68 -14.88
CA LEU A 284 9.11 5.86 -14.10
C LEU A 284 8.67 7.19 -14.71
N ARG A 285 8.34 7.25 -15.99
CA ARG A 285 7.80 8.47 -16.62
C ARG A 285 6.50 8.96 -15.99
N HIS A 286 5.76 8.05 -15.33
CA HIS A 286 4.51 8.35 -14.60
C HIS A 286 4.73 8.25 -13.09
N ARG A 287 5.90 8.70 -12.63
CA ARG A 287 6.27 8.74 -11.22
C ARG A 287 6.86 10.10 -10.88
N MET A 288 6.79 10.47 -9.61
CA MET A 288 7.40 11.70 -9.09
C MET A 288 8.92 11.67 -9.24
N ALA A 289 9.54 10.49 -9.13
CA ALA A 289 10.96 10.26 -9.38
C ALA A 289 11.36 10.52 -10.84
N ALA A 290 10.46 10.36 -11.78
CA ALA A 290 10.56 10.68 -13.21
C ALA A 290 11.55 9.84 -14.02
N ASN A 291 12.64 9.35 -13.46
CA ASN A 291 13.67 8.59 -14.18
C ASN A 291 14.50 7.69 -13.25
N THR A 292 15.24 6.78 -13.84
CA THR A 292 16.09 5.80 -13.14
C THR A 292 17.22 6.45 -12.34
N ALA A 293 17.80 7.55 -12.80
CA ALA A 293 18.88 8.26 -12.10
C ALA A 293 18.41 8.76 -10.73
N ASN A 294 17.24 9.41 -10.66
CA ASN A 294 16.69 9.92 -9.40
C ASN A 294 16.38 8.78 -8.39
N VAL A 295 15.95 7.62 -8.89
CA VAL A 295 15.72 6.45 -8.03
C VAL A 295 17.03 5.90 -7.46
N TYR A 296 18.04 5.74 -8.31
CA TYR A 296 19.36 5.29 -7.85
C TYR A 296 20.00 6.30 -6.90
N ASP A 297 19.89 7.60 -7.17
CA ASP A 297 20.39 8.65 -6.27
C ASP A 297 19.75 8.53 -4.88
N LEU A 298 18.44 8.32 -4.79
CA LEU A 298 17.78 8.07 -3.51
C LEU A 298 18.35 6.85 -2.82
N LEU A 299 18.36 5.68 -3.51
CA LEU A 299 18.76 4.41 -2.92
C LEU A 299 20.23 4.43 -2.47
N GLN A 300 21.13 5.00 -3.28
CA GLN A 300 22.56 5.10 -2.95
C GLN A 300 22.82 6.09 -1.81
N ASN A 301 22.13 7.23 -1.77
CA ASN A 301 22.26 8.20 -0.68
C ASN A 301 21.75 7.62 0.65
N LEU A 302 20.64 6.87 0.62
CA LEU A 302 20.16 6.14 1.80
C LEU A 302 21.18 5.07 2.24
N LEU A 303 21.64 4.24 1.31
CA LEU A 303 22.61 3.20 1.63
C LEU A 303 23.87 3.79 2.26
N HIS A 304 24.44 4.82 1.63
CA HIS A 304 25.64 5.50 2.14
C HIS A 304 25.42 6.06 3.55
N SER A 305 24.28 6.68 3.81
CA SER A 305 23.98 7.32 5.09
C SER A 305 23.71 6.31 6.21
N TYR A 306 23.04 5.19 5.91
CA TYR A 306 22.56 4.26 6.93
C TYR A 306 23.47 3.05 7.15
N LYS A 307 24.25 2.60 6.15
CA LYS A 307 25.02 1.33 6.22
C LYS A 307 25.96 1.26 7.42
N GLY A 308 26.70 2.34 7.70
CA GLY A 308 27.63 2.38 8.83
C GLY A 308 26.94 2.20 10.18
N GLN A 309 25.75 2.77 10.36
CA GLN A 309 24.96 2.59 11.57
C GLN A 309 24.28 1.22 11.61
N ALA A 310 23.79 0.70 10.48
CA ALA A 310 23.22 -0.64 10.38
C ALA A 310 24.20 -1.74 10.79
N ILE A 311 25.49 -1.60 10.40
CA ILE A 311 26.56 -2.51 10.84
C ILE A 311 26.70 -2.47 12.36
N LYS A 312 26.70 -1.27 12.98
CA LYS A 312 26.79 -1.13 14.45
C LYS A 312 25.58 -1.72 15.17
N GLU A 313 24.38 -1.57 14.61
CA GLU A 313 23.15 -2.15 15.16
C GLU A 313 23.20 -3.69 15.13
N VAL A 314 23.62 -4.28 14.00
CA VAL A 314 23.78 -5.73 13.87
C VAL A 314 24.87 -6.23 14.83
N GLU A 315 25.98 -5.50 14.96
CA GLU A 315 27.07 -5.88 15.88
C GLU A 315 26.65 -5.81 17.35
N ALA A 316 25.81 -4.85 17.72
CA ALA A 316 25.25 -4.78 19.08
C ALA A 316 24.36 -6.01 19.39
N VAL A 317 23.55 -6.44 18.42
CA VAL A 317 22.72 -7.65 18.54
C VAL A 317 23.59 -8.91 18.62
N ARG A 318 24.62 -9.01 17.76
CA ARG A 318 25.61 -10.10 17.77
C ARG A 318 26.36 -10.18 19.13
N SER A 319 26.84 -9.03 19.63
CA SER A 319 27.55 -8.96 20.91
C SER A 319 26.68 -9.45 22.08
N LEU A 320 25.37 -9.20 22.05
CA LEU A 320 24.47 -9.77 23.05
C LEU A 320 24.38 -11.29 22.91
N ALA A 321 24.26 -11.81 21.68
CA ALA A 321 24.21 -13.25 21.44
C ALA A 321 25.50 -13.94 21.91
N GLU A 322 26.67 -13.39 21.56
CA GLU A 322 27.97 -13.91 21.99
C GLU A 322 28.18 -13.88 23.52
N LYS A 323 27.63 -12.86 24.20
CA LYS A 323 27.64 -12.75 25.65
C LYS A 323 26.82 -13.85 26.34
N GLU A 324 25.69 -14.23 25.74
CA GLU A 324 24.81 -15.25 26.31
C GLU A 324 25.21 -16.68 25.95
N GLU A 325 25.70 -16.91 24.73
CA GLU A 325 25.95 -18.23 24.16
C GLU A 325 27.45 -18.60 24.17
N GLY A 326 28.33 -17.60 24.34
CA GLY A 326 29.79 -17.75 24.32
C GLY A 326 30.44 -17.09 23.10
N ALA A 327 31.73 -16.70 23.27
CA ALA A 327 32.46 -15.89 22.28
C ALA A 327 32.65 -16.53 20.89
N ASN A 328 32.43 -17.83 20.74
CA ASN A 328 32.51 -18.54 19.46
C ASN A 328 31.16 -18.83 18.85
N PHE A 329 30.12 -18.11 19.28
CA PHE A 329 28.76 -18.29 18.73
C PHE A 329 28.70 -17.88 17.25
N ASP A 330 28.32 -18.82 16.42
CA ASP A 330 28.14 -18.60 14.97
C ASP A 330 26.81 -17.88 14.74
N PHE A 331 26.84 -16.55 14.79
CA PHE A 331 25.66 -15.69 14.64
C PHE A 331 25.18 -15.64 13.20
N MET A 332 23.94 -16.07 12.97
CA MET A 332 23.33 -16.21 11.66
C MET A 332 22.00 -15.41 11.56
N PRO A 333 21.44 -15.21 10.37
CA PRO A 333 20.20 -14.42 10.19
C PRO A 333 19.00 -14.93 11.00
N TRP A 334 18.91 -16.23 11.30
CA TRP A 334 17.84 -16.79 12.16
C TRP A 334 18.00 -16.45 13.65
N ASP A 335 19.12 -15.84 14.04
CA ASP A 335 19.37 -15.38 15.41
C ASP A 335 19.02 -13.90 15.60
N PHE A 336 19.02 -13.10 14.50
CA PHE A 336 18.90 -11.66 14.56
C PHE A 336 17.62 -11.19 15.28
N SER A 337 16.44 -11.64 14.85
CA SER A 337 15.17 -11.18 15.43
C SER A 337 15.04 -11.51 16.92
N TYR A 338 15.50 -12.68 17.32
CA TYR A 338 15.45 -13.14 18.71
C TYR A 338 16.33 -12.28 19.62
N TYR A 339 17.61 -12.09 19.26
CA TYR A 339 18.52 -11.28 20.07
C TYR A 339 18.23 -9.78 19.94
N ALA A 340 17.75 -9.30 18.82
CA ALA A 340 17.30 -7.92 18.67
C ALA A 340 16.14 -7.61 19.63
N HIS A 341 15.14 -8.50 19.75
CA HIS A 341 14.05 -8.35 20.72
C HIS A 341 14.57 -8.33 22.17
N LYS A 342 15.50 -9.23 22.52
CA LYS A 342 16.11 -9.24 23.86
C LYS A 342 16.86 -7.94 24.15
N LEU A 343 17.66 -7.46 23.19
CA LEU A 343 18.40 -6.20 23.31
C LEU A 343 17.46 -5.00 23.48
N GLN A 344 16.37 -4.94 22.71
CA GLN A 344 15.38 -3.88 22.82
C GLN A 344 14.75 -3.83 24.22
N ARG A 345 14.36 -4.98 24.75
CA ARG A 345 13.84 -5.07 26.12
C ARG A 345 14.86 -4.64 27.17
N GLN A 346 16.14 -5.00 27.02
CA GLN A 346 17.20 -4.59 27.94
C GLN A 346 17.45 -3.07 27.92
N LEU A 347 17.38 -2.45 26.73
CA LEU A 347 17.69 -1.03 26.55
C LEU A 347 16.55 -0.11 26.98
N TYR A 348 15.30 -0.47 26.68
CA TYR A 348 14.17 0.45 26.81
C TYR A 348 13.14 0.04 27.86
N ASN A 349 13.23 -1.18 28.37
CA ASN A 349 12.25 -1.74 29.32
C ASN A 349 10.80 -1.50 28.85
N LEU A 350 10.56 -1.67 27.55
CA LEU A 350 9.27 -1.46 26.90
C LEU A 350 8.75 -2.80 26.36
N ASP A 351 7.51 -3.10 26.72
CA ASP A 351 6.73 -4.20 26.17
C ASP A 351 5.44 -3.64 25.56
N SER A 352 5.07 -4.08 24.38
CA SER A 352 3.85 -3.65 23.70
C SER A 352 2.58 -3.89 24.53
N GLU A 353 2.56 -4.95 25.35
CA GLU A 353 1.44 -5.25 26.23
C GLU A 353 1.25 -4.21 27.35
N MET A 354 2.29 -3.48 27.74
CA MET A 354 2.19 -2.36 28.70
C MET A 354 1.42 -1.17 28.14
N LEU A 355 1.36 -1.03 26.83
CA LEU A 355 0.72 0.10 26.14
C LEU A 355 -0.76 -0.13 25.84
N ARG A 356 -1.17 -1.38 25.59
CA ARG A 356 -2.55 -1.73 25.21
C ARG A 356 -3.63 -1.12 26.12
N PRO A 357 -3.49 -1.09 27.46
CA PRO A 357 -4.51 -0.52 28.33
C PRO A 357 -4.83 0.96 28.07
N TYR A 358 -3.93 1.68 27.40
CA TYR A 358 -4.10 3.10 27.06
C TYR A 358 -4.69 3.34 25.67
N PHE A 359 -4.79 2.30 24.85
CA PHE A 359 -5.24 2.40 23.45
C PHE A 359 -6.56 1.65 23.23
N GLU A 360 -7.58 2.00 24.01
CA GLU A 360 -8.94 1.53 23.75
C GLU A 360 -9.45 2.12 22.43
N LEU A 361 -9.97 1.28 21.51
CA LEU A 361 -10.38 1.67 20.16
C LEU A 361 -11.31 2.88 20.14
N SER A 362 -12.31 2.94 21.02
CA SER A 362 -13.25 4.07 21.08
C SER A 362 -12.57 5.40 21.42
N SER A 363 -11.52 5.36 22.25
CA SER A 363 -10.73 6.52 22.62
C SER A 363 -9.78 6.91 21.49
N VAL A 364 -9.20 5.93 20.80
CA VAL A 364 -8.35 6.17 19.61
C VAL A 364 -9.15 6.83 18.49
N ILE A 365 -10.36 6.33 18.17
CA ILE A 365 -11.26 6.93 17.16
C ILE A 365 -11.50 8.41 17.49
N LYS A 366 -11.89 8.71 18.72
CA LYS A 366 -12.13 10.10 19.17
C LYS A 366 -10.87 10.96 19.04
N GLY A 367 -9.71 10.40 19.41
CA GLY A 367 -8.42 11.09 19.28
C GLY A 367 -8.06 11.42 17.83
N VAL A 368 -8.22 10.46 16.93
CA VAL A 368 -7.93 10.62 15.49
C VAL A 368 -8.88 11.62 14.84
N PHE A 369 -10.18 11.56 15.14
CA PHE A 369 -11.14 12.54 14.62
C PHE A 369 -10.90 13.95 15.18
N ALA A 370 -10.59 14.08 16.48
CA ALA A 370 -10.22 15.36 17.08
C ALA A 370 -8.91 15.92 16.50
N LEU A 371 -7.97 15.08 16.11
CA LEU A 371 -6.76 15.51 15.40
C LEU A 371 -7.10 16.15 14.04
N ALA A 372 -7.98 15.50 13.25
CA ALA A 372 -8.41 16.05 11.97
C ALA A 372 -9.21 17.36 12.12
N GLU A 373 -10.06 17.46 13.15
CA GLU A 373 -10.77 18.70 13.48
C GLU A 373 -9.77 19.82 13.82
N LYS A 374 -8.77 19.52 14.64
CA LYS A 374 -7.74 20.49 15.05
C LYS A 374 -6.87 20.96 13.90
N LEU A 375 -6.48 20.04 12.99
CA LEU A 375 -5.63 20.36 11.84
C LEU A 375 -6.40 20.99 10.68
N TYR A 376 -7.54 20.43 10.32
CA TYR A 376 -8.23 20.73 9.07
C TYR A 376 -9.61 21.35 9.24
N GLY A 377 -10.09 21.49 10.48
CA GLY A 377 -11.41 22.04 10.78
C GLY A 377 -12.58 21.14 10.33
N ILE A 378 -12.36 19.84 10.21
CA ILE A 378 -13.40 18.91 9.79
C ILE A 378 -13.94 18.13 10.98
N ARG A 379 -15.25 17.81 10.96
CA ARG A 379 -15.89 17.02 11.99
C ARG A 379 -16.61 15.83 11.41
N PHE A 380 -16.78 14.79 12.23
CA PHE A 380 -17.34 13.50 11.84
C PHE A 380 -18.61 13.27 12.67
N GLU A 381 -19.74 13.07 12.01
CA GLU A 381 -21.02 12.82 12.63
C GLU A 381 -21.54 11.44 12.22
N ARG A 382 -21.69 10.52 13.17
CA ARG A 382 -22.17 9.18 12.87
C ARG A 382 -23.63 9.23 12.40
N ASN A 383 -23.88 8.68 11.20
CA ASN A 383 -25.21 8.57 10.64
C ASN A 383 -25.60 7.10 10.44
N ARG A 384 -26.62 6.65 11.21
CA ARG A 384 -27.12 5.27 11.17
C ARG A 384 -28.15 5.01 10.07
N GLU A 385 -28.58 6.04 9.36
CA GLU A 385 -29.48 5.93 8.20
C GLU A 385 -28.72 5.59 6.91
N ILE A 386 -27.41 5.77 6.90
CA ILE A 386 -26.53 5.35 5.80
C ILE A 386 -26.38 3.82 5.86
N PRO A 387 -26.78 3.09 4.79
CA PRO A 387 -26.60 1.63 4.75
C PRO A 387 -25.12 1.23 4.83
N VAL A 388 -24.86 0.12 5.50
CA VAL A 388 -23.52 -0.46 5.63
C VAL A 388 -23.53 -1.93 5.19
N TYR A 389 -22.40 -2.44 4.72
CA TYR A 389 -22.28 -3.80 4.18
C TYR A 389 -22.12 -4.88 5.25
N HIS A 390 -21.75 -4.52 6.48
CA HIS A 390 -21.62 -5.44 7.60
C HIS A 390 -21.98 -4.74 8.93
N PRO A 391 -22.55 -5.43 9.94
CA PRO A 391 -22.94 -4.81 11.22
C PRO A 391 -21.81 -4.15 12.01
N ASP A 392 -20.55 -4.58 11.81
CA ASP A 392 -19.37 -3.99 12.44
C ASP A 392 -18.91 -2.69 11.78
N VAL A 393 -19.49 -2.32 10.64
CA VAL A 393 -19.13 -1.10 9.88
C VAL A 393 -19.90 0.09 10.43
N GLU A 394 -19.23 1.21 10.58
CA GLU A 394 -19.84 2.48 10.95
C GLU A 394 -19.73 3.47 9.79
N ALA A 395 -20.76 4.28 9.59
CA ALA A 395 -20.80 5.35 8.59
C ALA A 395 -20.86 6.71 9.26
N TYR A 396 -20.06 7.64 8.76
CA TYR A 396 -19.96 9.02 9.24
C TYR A 396 -20.16 9.99 8.10
N GLU A 397 -20.93 11.05 8.33
CA GLU A 397 -20.95 12.24 7.51
C GLU A 397 -19.79 13.13 7.96
N VAL A 398 -19.06 13.67 7.00
CA VAL A 398 -17.92 14.57 7.25
C VAL A 398 -18.29 15.97 6.80
N TYR A 399 -18.10 16.95 7.69
CA TYR A 399 -18.43 18.36 7.45
C TYR A 399 -17.19 19.23 7.68
N ASP A 400 -17.11 20.35 6.97
CA ASP A 400 -16.12 21.38 7.24
C ASP A 400 -16.53 22.28 8.43
N GLU A 401 -15.69 23.25 8.76
CA GLU A 401 -15.91 24.21 9.84
C GLU A 401 -17.14 25.11 9.64
N ASN A 402 -17.62 25.26 8.40
CA ASN A 402 -18.83 26.05 8.06
C ASN A 402 -20.09 25.21 8.05
N GLY A 403 -19.98 23.88 8.23
CA GLY A 403 -21.07 22.94 8.14
C GLY A 403 -21.38 22.46 6.72
N GLU A 404 -20.48 22.70 5.78
CA GLU A 404 -20.59 22.17 4.43
C GLU A 404 -20.25 20.68 4.40
N PHE A 405 -21.07 19.86 3.76
CA PHE A 405 -20.83 18.43 3.60
C PHE A 405 -19.65 18.16 2.69
N LEU A 406 -18.70 17.34 3.17
CA LEU A 406 -17.48 17.01 2.45
C LEU A 406 -17.47 15.58 1.91
N ALA A 407 -17.91 14.61 2.69
CA ALA A 407 -17.79 13.19 2.33
C ALA A 407 -18.62 12.29 3.23
N VAL A 408 -18.80 11.04 2.80
CA VAL A 408 -19.16 9.91 3.68
C VAL A 408 -17.90 9.12 3.99
N LEU A 409 -17.67 8.79 5.27
CA LEU A 409 -16.59 7.89 5.71
C LEU A 409 -17.18 6.62 6.30
N TYR A 410 -16.83 5.47 5.72
CA TYR A 410 -17.07 4.15 6.31
C TYR A 410 -15.84 3.69 7.07
N THR A 411 -16.03 3.10 8.24
CA THR A 411 -14.95 2.53 9.04
C THR A 411 -15.25 1.08 9.39
N ASP A 412 -14.34 0.18 9.04
CA ASP A 412 -14.45 -1.25 9.21
C ASP A 412 -13.23 -1.79 9.95
N TYR A 413 -13.33 -1.89 11.28
CA TYR A 413 -12.18 -2.08 12.15
C TYR A 413 -11.75 -3.54 12.34
N PHE A 414 -12.65 -4.52 12.25
CA PHE A 414 -12.41 -5.86 12.79
C PHE A 414 -12.25 -6.94 11.72
N PRO A 415 -11.39 -7.95 11.97
CA PRO A 415 -11.24 -9.09 11.08
C PRO A 415 -12.49 -9.98 11.07
N ARG A 416 -12.77 -10.62 9.92
CA ARG A 416 -13.78 -11.66 9.74
C ARG A 416 -13.38 -12.60 8.60
N ALA A 417 -14.02 -13.75 8.50
CA ALA A 417 -13.68 -14.78 7.50
C ALA A 417 -13.89 -14.28 6.05
N SER A 418 -14.85 -13.39 5.84
CA SER A 418 -15.20 -12.79 4.54
C SER A 418 -14.34 -11.59 4.15
N LYS A 419 -13.38 -11.18 4.98
CA LYS A 419 -12.51 -10.00 4.78
C LYS A 419 -11.08 -10.41 4.53
N GLN A 420 -10.42 -9.74 3.56
CA GLN A 420 -8.97 -9.88 3.34
C GLN A 420 -8.15 -9.36 4.51
N ALA A 421 -6.97 -9.96 4.71
CA ALA A 421 -6.01 -9.52 5.72
C ALA A 421 -5.31 -8.21 5.30
N GLY A 422 -4.85 -7.45 6.29
CA GLY A 422 -4.17 -6.17 6.11
C GLY A 422 -5.07 -4.99 6.47
N ALA A 423 -4.69 -3.81 5.99
CA ALA A 423 -5.48 -2.60 6.08
C ALA A 423 -5.39 -1.85 4.76
N TRP A 424 -6.43 -1.12 4.41
CA TRP A 424 -6.46 -0.31 3.20
C TRP A 424 -7.54 0.77 3.26
N MET A 425 -7.33 1.83 2.51
CA MET A 425 -8.35 2.80 2.15
C MET A 425 -8.88 2.49 0.75
N THR A 426 -10.16 2.72 0.53
CA THR A 426 -10.79 2.63 -0.80
C THR A 426 -11.91 3.66 -0.94
N ASN A 427 -12.35 3.91 -2.17
CA ASN A 427 -13.50 4.73 -2.46
C ASN A 427 -14.66 3.88 -3.00
N TYR A 428 -15.87 4.20 -2.56
CA TYR A 428 -17.11 3.78 -3.21
C TYR A 428 -17.59 4.83 -4.23
N LYS A 429 -17.15 6.08 -4.07
CA LYS A 429 -17.44 7.20 -4.97
C LYS A 429 -16.28 8.20 -4.89
N GLU A 430 -15.91 8.73 -6.05
CA GLU A 430 -14.92 9.80 -6.16
C GLU A 430 -15.58 11.19 -6.17
N GLU A 431 -14.79 12.22 -5.93
CA GLU A 431 -15.19 13.61 -6.17
C GLU A 431 -15.45 13.87 -7.66
N TRP A 432 -16.54 14.57 -7.95
CA TRP A 432 -16.88 14.99 -9.32
C TRP A 432 -17.46 16.42 -9.32
N ASP A 433 -16.66 17.39 -9.73
CA ASP A 433 -17.04 18.79 -9.98
C ASP A 433 -17.93 19.42 -8.87
N GLY A 434 -17.74 19.03 -7.60
CA GLY A 434 -18.54 19.47 -6.46
C GLY A 434 -19.97 18.93 -6.41
N THR A 435 -20.41 18.17 -7.42
CA THR A 435 -21.76 17.58 -7.49
C THR A 435 -21.84 16.22 -6.81
N ASP A 436 -20.79 15.41 -6.95
CA ASP A 436 -20.62 14.14 -6.26
C ASP A 436 -19.49 14.27 -5.23
N ARG A 437 -19.83 14.13 -3.96
CA ARG A 437 -18.82 14.13 -2.90
C ARG A 437 -18.34 12.72 -2.63
N PRO A 438 -17.05 12.54 -2.19
CA PRO A 438 -16.45 11.22 -2.01
C PRO A 438 -17.17 10.35 -0.98
N HIS A 439 -17.25 9.05 -1.26
CA HIS A 439 -17.59 8.03 -0.27
C HIS A 439 -16.35 7.17 -0.05
N VAL A 440 -15.71 7.37 1.09
CA VAL A 440 -14.43 6.77 1.45
C VAL A 440 -14.64 5.65 2.45
N ALA A 441 -13.88 4.58 2.36
CA ALA A 441 -13.85 3.52 3.36
C ALA A 441 -12.43 3.25 3.83
N ILE A 442 -12.23 3.08 5.14
CA ILE A 442 -11.03 2.51 5.73
C ILE A 442 -11.36 1.14 6.31
N VAL A 443 -10.64 0.13 5.86
CA VAL A 443 -10.89 -1.28 6.19
C VAL A 443 -9.65 -1.85 6.86
N MET A 444 -9.81 -2.38 8.07
CA MET A 444 -8.71 -2.80 8.92
C MET A 444 -8.99 -4.17 9.55
N ASN A 445 -7.99 -4.74 10.19
CA ASN A 445 -8.07 -6.01 10.92
C ASN A 445 -7.47 -5.85 12.32
N LEU A 446 -8.04 -4.92 13.12
CA LEU A 446 -7.56 -4.59 14.47
C LEU A 446 -8.01 -5.62 15.50
N SER A 447 -7.34 -5.61 16.66
CA SER A 447 -7.65 -6.47 17.79
C SER A 447 -9.11 -6.32 18.23
N LYS A 448 -9.85 -7.46 18.26
CA LYS A 448 -11.26 -7.50 18.67
C LYS A 448 -11.43 -7.33 20.17
N PRO A 449 -12.60 -6.85 20.63
CA PRO A 449 -12.98 -6.96 22.04
C PRO A 449 -13.13 -8.43 22.42
N THR A 450 -12.96 -8.73 23.71
CA THR A 450 -13.27 -10.02 24.31
C THR A 450 -14.50 -9.89 25.22
N GLU A 451 -14.99 -11.00 25.78
CA GLU A 451 -16.11 -10.96 26.76
C GLU A 451 -15.76 -10.09 27.99
N SER A 452 -14.49 -9.99 28.36
CA SER A 452 -14.03 -9.32 29.58
C SER A 452 -13.30 -7.98 29.33
N LYS A 453 -12.94 -7.66 28.08
CA LYS A 453 -12.14 -6.46 27.76
C LYS A 453 -12.66 -5.80 26.47
N PRO A 454 -12.67 -4.45 26.40
CA PRO A 454 -12.92 -3.73 25.16
C PRO A 454 -11.79 -4.02 24.13
N ALA A 455 -11.95 -3.53 22.91
CA ALA A 455 -10.88 -3.60 21.91
C ALA A 455 -9.71 -2.72 22.36
N LEU A 456 -8.60 -3.35 22.72
CA LEU A 456 -7.36 -2.72 23.15
C LEU A 456 -6.30 -2.90 22.08
N LEU A 457 -5.83 -1.80 21.51
CA LEU A 457 -4.91 -1.80 20.38
C LEU A 457 -3.45 -1.85 20.83
N THR A 458 -2.58 -2.34 19.96
CA THR A 458 -1.14 -2.09 20.04
C THR A 458 -0.82 -0.69 19.52
N LEU A 459 0.37 -0.17 19.79
CA LEU A 459 0.86 1.06 19.17
C LEU A 459 0.91 0.94 17.63
N SER A 460 1.34 -0.21 17.11
CA SER A 460 1.36 -0.47 15.67
C SER A 460 -0.04 -0.46 15.04
N GLU A 461 -1.08 -0.93 15.75
CA GLU A 461 -2.46 -0.83 15.29
C GLU A 461 -2.96 0.63 15.28
N VAL A 462 -2.51 1.46 16.23
CA VAL A 462 -2.78 2.92 16.22
C VAL A 462 -2.08 3.59 15.05
N GLU A 463 -0.82 3.23 14.75
CA GLU A 463 -0.08 3.69 13.57
C GLU A 463 -0.79 3.30 12.28
N THR A 464 -1.26 2.05 12.17
CA THR A 464 -2.04 1.58 11.01
C THR A 464 -3.32 2.39 10.83
N PHE A 465 -4.04 2.68 11.92
CA PHE A 465 -5.25 3.51 11.84
C PHE A 465 -4.93 4.93 11.34
N LEU A 466 -3.88 5.55 11.85
CA LEU A 466 -3.45 6.87 11.39
C LEU A 466 -3.01 6.85 9.92
N HIS A 467 -2.35 5.79 9.48
CA HIS A 467 -1.96 5.56 8.08
C HIS A 467 -3.19 5.55 7.16
N GLU A 468 -4.13 4.64 7.39
CA GLU A 468 -5.34 4.54 6.58
C GLU A 468 -6.19 5.81 6.65
N PHE A 469 -6.18 6.47 7.80
CA PHE A 469 -6.86 7.75 7.97
C PHE A 469 -6.19 8.88 7.17
N GLY A 470 -4.87 8.84 6.98
CA GLY A 470 -4.14 9.74 6.08
C GLY A 470 -4.59 9.62 4.63
N HIS A 471 -4.74 8.39 4.14
CA HIS A 471 -5.35 8.13 2.83
C HIS A 471 -6.81 8.59 2.77
N ALA A 472 -7.59 8.33 3.83
CA ALA A 472 -8.98 8.79 3.90
C ALA A 472 -9.09 10.31 3.82
N LEU A 473 -8.21 11.06 4.51
CA LEU A 473 -8.16 12.52 4.41
C LEU A 473 -7.85 13.00 2.99
N HIS A 474 -6.97 12.30 2.27
CA HIS A 474 -6.67 12.59 0.86
C HIS A 474 -7.92 12.45 -0.04
N GLY A 475 -8.76 11.43 0.22
CA GLY A 475 -10.04 11.26 -0.47
C GLY A 475 -11.10 12.28 -0.02
N ILE A 476 -11.33 12.43 1.28
CA ILE A 476 -12.37 13.28 1.89
C ILE A 476 -12.21 14.75 1.50
N LEU A 477 -10.97 15.24 1.49
CA LEU A 477 -10.65 16.65 1.23
C LEU A 477 -10.48 16.99 -0.25
N ALA A 478 -10.67 16.04 -1.16
CA ALA A 478 -10.54 16.24 -2.60
C ALA A 478 -11.47 17.37 -3.08
N LYS A 479 -10.92 18.23 -3.94
CA LYS A 479 -11.62 19.32 -4.65
C LYS A 479 -11.15 19.34 -6.09
N THR A 480 -11.61 18.36 -6.87
CA THR A 480 -11.23 18.17 -8.26
C THR A 480 -12.46 18.21 -9.16
N LYS A 481 -12.28 18.63 -10.39
CA LYS A 481 -13.35 18.61 -11.37
C LYS A 481 -13.57 17.21 -11.95
N TYR A 482 -12.50 16.40 -12.05
CA TYR A 482 -12.53 15.11 -12.72
C TYR A 482 -12.24 13.99 -11.74
N ARG A 483 -13.12 12.97 -11.71
CA ARG A 483 -13.02 11.82 -10.80
C ARG A 483 -11.72 11.03 -10.94
N SER A 484 -11.22 10.88 -12.17
CA SER A 484 -9.98 10.17 -12.42
C SER A 484 -8.73 10.89 -11.89
N LEU A 485 -8.84 12.15 -11.45
CA LEU A 485 -7.80 12.93 -10.79
C LEU A 485 -8.06 13.16 -9.30
N SER A 486 -9.17 12.61 -8.76
CA SER A 486 -9.61 12.84 -7.39
C SER A 486 -8.75 12.10 -6.36
N GLY A 487 -8.58 12.71 -5.19
CA GLY A 487 -8.05 12.07 -3.98
C GLY A 487 -6.75 11.30 -4.21
N THR A 488 -6.78 10.00 -3.97
CA THR A 488 -5.63 9.10 -4.09
C THR A 488 -5.26 8.73 -5.54
N ASN A 489 -5.95 9.28 -6.56
CA ASN A 489 -5.62 9.09 -7.98
C ASN A 489 -4.39 9.92 -8.42
N VAL A 490 -3.29 9.77 -7.71
CA VAL A 490 -2.00 10.45 -7.88
C VAL A 490 -0.93 9.49 -8.41
N TYR A 491 0.29 9.98 -8.63
CA TYR A 491 1.41 9.10 -8.94
C TYR A 491 1.70 8.14 -7.77
N TRP A 492 2.04 6.91 -8.12
CA TRP A 492 2.25 5.80 -7.18
C TRP A 492 3.24 6.11 -6.05
N ASP A 493 4.34 6.80 -6.37
CA ASP A 493 5.38 7.17 -5.41
C ASP A 493 5.07 8.45 -4.60
N PHE A 494 3.86 8.99 -4.76
CA PHE A 494 3.35 10.12 -3.97
C PHE A 494 2.19 9.72 -3.05
N VAL A 495 1.49 8.65 -3.36
CA VAL A 495 0.24 8.26 -2.67
C VAL A 495 0.43 8.04 -1.16
N GLU A 496 1.62 7.58 -0.75
CA GLU A 496 1.94 7.30 0.66
C GLU A 496 2.35 8.54 1.48
N LEU A 497 2.48 9.72 0.86
CA LEU A 497 2.83 10.93 1.62
C LEU A 497 1.78 11.27 2.69
N PRO A 498 0.46 11.33 2.40
CA PRO A 498 -0.53 11.66 3.41
C PRO A 498 -0.64 10.60 4.52
N SER A 499 -0.53 9.32 4.18
CA SER A 499 -0.63 8.21 5.14
C SER A 499 0.56 8.19 6.11
N GLN A 500 1.79 8.20 5.59
CA GLN A 500 3.01 8.22 6.41
C GLN A 500 3.16 9.54 7.21
N PHE A 501 2.65 10.65 6.66
CA PHE A 501 2.59 11.92 7.40
C PHE A 501 1.76 11.78 8.69
N MET A 502 0.61 11.12 8.64
CA MET A 502 -0.25 10.94 9.81
C MET A 502 0.34 9.97 10.83
N GLU A 503 1.10 8.96 10.43
CA GLU A 503 1.78 8.03 11.35
C GLU A 503 2.68 8.75 12.36
N ASN A 504 3.30 9.88 11.98
CA ASN A 504 4.17 10.62 12.88
C ASN A 504 3.49 11.04 14.18
N TYR A 505 2.18 11.26 14.17
CA TYR A 505 1.43 11.63 15.38
C TYR A 505 1.36 10.51 16.41
N ALA A 506 1.50 9.23 16.01
CA ALA A 506 1.38 8.07 16.92
C ALA A 506 2.34 8.09 18.11
N ILE A 507 3.41 8.87 18.04
CA ILE A 507 4.44 8.98 19.09
C ILE A 507 4.58 10.41 19.62
N GLU A 508 3.79 11.37 19.15
CA GLU A 508 3.84 12.74 19.63
C GLU A 508 3.11 12.88 20.97
N GLN A 509 3.84 13.28 22.01
CA GLN A 509 3.33 13.41 23.37
C GLN A 509 2.08 14.28 23.43
N ASP A 510 2.10 15.45 22.74
CA ASP A 510 0.98 16.38 22.73
C ASP A 510 -0.27 15.79 22.09
N PHE A 511 -0.16 14.81 21.22
CA PHE A 511 -1.29 14.07 20.65
C PHE A 511 -1.70 12.91 21.56
N LEU A 512 -0.77 12.05 21.96
CA LEU A 512 -1.07 10.88 22.79
C LEU A 512 -1.81 11.27 24.08
N THR A 513 -1.38 12.32 24.76
CA THR A 513 -2.02 12.77 26.02
C THR A 513 -3.47 13.25 25.83
N THR A 514 -3.92 13.52 24.63
CA THR A 514 -5.32 13.93 24.37
C THR A 514 -6.31 12.79 24.51
N PHE A 515 -5.91 11.55 24.17
CA PHE A 515 -6.83 10.41 24.11
C PHE A 515 -6.33 9.15 24.82
N ALA A 516 -5.01 8.94 24.94
CA ALA A 516 -4.44 7.72 25.50
C ALA A 516 -4.64 7.67 27.01
N LYS A 517 -5.77 7.09 27.43
CA LYS A 517 -6.18 6.92 28.82
C LYS A 517 -6.38 5.45 29.14
N HIS A 518 -5.93 5.05 30.33
CA HIS A 518 -6.11 3.68 30.79
C HIS A 518 -7.61 3.33 30.87
N TYR A 519 -8.03 2.26 30.18
CA TYR A 519 -9.44 1.93 29.95
C TYR A 519 -10.24 1.64 31.25
N GLN A 520 -9.58 1.27 32.37
CA GLN A 520 -10.22 1.04 33.65
C GLN A 520 -10.12 2.22 34.60
N THR A 521 -8.93 2.86 34.70
CA THR A 521 -8.70 3.92 35.71
C THR A 521 -8.97 5.32 35.15
N GLY A 522 -8.97 5.51 33.82
CA GLY A 522 -9.09 6.81 33.18
C GLY A 522 -7.82 7.67 33.25
N GLU A 523 -6.74 7.16 33.84
CA GLU A 523 -5.47 7.86 33.95
C GLU A 523 -4.81 8.02 32.58
N THR A 524 -4.30 9.20 32.29
CA THR A 524 -3.56 9.47 31.06
C THR A 524 -2.25 8.68 31.05
N ILE A 525 -1.84 8.22 29.87
CA ILE A 525 -0.57 7.52 29.66
C ILE A 525 0.59 8.29 30.33
N PRO A 526 1.43 7.65 31.17
CA PRO A 526 2.55 8.32 31.83
C PRO A 526 3.57 8.89 30.84
N ALA A 527 4.08 10.09 31.12
CA ALA A 527 5.11 10.71 30.29
C ALA A 527 6.36 9.85 30.12
N GLU A 528 6.78 9.13 31.19
CA GLU A 528 7.90 8.20 31.17
C GLU A 528 7.68 7.05 30.15
N LEU A 529 6.45 6.60 30.00
CA LEU A 529 6.11 5.55 29.04
C LEU A 529 6.19 6.10 27.59
N ILE A 530 5.76 7.33 27.37
CA ILE A 530 5.90 8.01 26.09
C ILE A 530 7.39 8.24 25.75
N GLU A 531 8.21 8.65 26.71
CA GLU A 531 9.67 8.79 26.52
C GLU A 531 10.32 7.46 26.10
N ARG A 532 9.89 6.34 26.67
CA ARG A 532 10.37 5.00 26.26
C ARG A 532 9.93 4.63 24.84
N ILE A 533 8.69 4.96 24.45
CA ILE A 533 8.20 4.78 23.07
C ILE A 533 9.09 5.57 22.11
N VAL A 534 9.32 6.85 22.38
CA VAL A 534 10.14 7.72 21.54
C VAL A 534 11.60 7.23 21.48
N ALA A 535 12.17 6.80 22.60
CA ALA A 535 13.53 6.25 22.66
C ALA A 535 13.67 4.94 21.86
N ALA A 536 12.65 4.08 21.90
CA ALA A 536 12.65 2.80 21.17
C ALA A 536 12.40 2.96 19.68
N ARG A 537 11.87 4.11 19.20
CA ARG A 537 11.51 4.36 17.80
C ARG A 537 12.64 4.04 16.83
N ASN A 538 13.84 4.45 17.17
CA ASN A 538 15.00 4.34 16.29
C ASN A 538 15.83 3.06 16.51
N PHE A 539 15.28 2.10 17.27
CA PHE A 539 15.96 0.83 17.49
C PHE A 539 16.02 0.02 16.17
N ASN A 540 17.23 -0.32 15.73
CA ASN A 540 17.49 -1.02 14.46
C ASN A 540 16.92 -0.31 13.20
N VAL A 541 16.69 1.00 13.27
CA VAL A 541 16.14 1.77 12.15
C VAL A 541 17.05 1.79 10.93
N ALA A 542 18.37 1.78 11.16
CA ALA A 542 19.35 1.77 10.08
C ALA A 542 19.41 0.40 9.39
N TYR A 543 19.39 -0.68 10.16
CA TYR A 543 19.26 -2.04 9.60
C TYR A 543 17.98 -2.18 8.77
N ALA A 544 16.84 -1.73 9.29
CA ALA A 544 15.56 -1.77 8.57
C ALA A 544 15.61 -0.96 7.27
N CYS A 545 16.20 0.24 7.30
CA CYS A 545 16.38 1.08 6.11
C CYS A 545 17.25 0.39 5.06
N VAL A 546 18.42 -0.13 5.43
CA VAL A 546 19.35 -0.82 4.51
C VAL A 546 18.67 -2.06 3.89
N ARG A 547 17.86 -2.80 4.66
CA ARG A 547 17.09 -3.92 4.14
C ARG A 547 16.06 -3.47 3.08
N GLN A 548 15.33 -2.38 3.31
CA GLN A 548 14.38 -1.84 2.32
C GLN A 548 15.12 -1.33 1.06
N VAL A 549 16.26 -0.68 1.24
CA VAL A 549 17.11 -0.24 0.13
C VAL A 549 17.60 -1.43 -0.70
N SER A 550 17.97 -2.56 -0.07
CA SER A 550 18.40 -3.76 -0.80
C SER A 550 17.30 -4.29 -1.73
N PHE A 551 16.05 -4.28 -1.30
CA PHE A 551 14.91 -4.65 -2.13
C PHE A 551 14.68 -3.69 -3.30
N GLY A 552 14.84 -2.38 -3.09
CA GLY A 552 14.78 -1.37 -4.13
C GLY A 552 15.90 -1.52 -5.17
N LEU A 553 17.12 -1.82 -4.71
CA LEU A 553 18.27 -2.09 -5.60
C LEU A 553 18.05 -3.34 -6.46
N LEU A 554 17.51 -4.41 -5.88
CA LEU A 554 17.17 -5.63 -6.60
C LEU A 554 16.09 -5.39 -7.66
N ASP A 555 15.02 -4.67 -7.30
CA ASP A 555 13.95 -4.27 -8.21
C ASP A 555 14.49 -3.48 -9.41
N MET A 556 15.26 -2.43 -9.14
CA MET A 556 15.86 -1.61 -10.18
C MET A 556 16.87 -2.39 -11.04
N ALA A 557 17.67 -3.27 -10.45
CA ALA A 557 18.61 -4.10 -11.19
C ALA A 557 17.91 -4.98 -12.23
N TYR A 558 16.76 -5.59 -11.91
CA TYR A 558 15.99 -6.36 -12.88
C TYR A 558 15.41 -5.49 -14.00
N TYR A 559 14.85 -4.34 -13.67
CA TYR A 559 14.03 -3.58 -14.61
C TYR A 559 14.76 -2.47 -15.37
N THR A 560 16.04 -2.25 -15.07
CA THR A 560 16.96 -1.45 -15.90
C THR A 560 17.78 -2.29 -16.86
N LEU A 561 17.58 -3.60 -16.94
CA LEU A 561 18.22 -4.46 -17.94
C LEU A 561 17.83 -4.03 -19.35
N THR A 562 18.84 -3.90 -20.22
CA THR A 562 18.70 -3.58 -21.66
C THR A 562 18.85 -4.80 -22.56
N SER A 563 19.28 -5.94 -21.98
CA SER A 563 19.38 -7.25 -22.63
C SER A 563 18.74 -8.35 -21.79
N PRO A 564 18.28 -9.46 -22.38
CA PRO A 564 17.62 -10.52 -21.63
C PRO A 564 18.47 -11.08 -20.49
N LEU A 565 17.83 -11.36 -19.36
CA LEU A 565 18.42 -12.04 -18.23
C LEU A 565 18.73 -13.49 -18.60
N THR A 566 20.01 -13.83 -18.70
CA THR A 566 20.51 -15.19 -18.99
C THR A 566 21.24 -15.79 -17.80
N GLU A 567 21.68 -14.97 -16.88
CA GLU A 567 22.37 -15.37 -15.66
C GLU A 567 21.42 -16.14 -14.72
N ASP A 568 21.98 -16.95 -13.84
CA ASP A 568 21.25 -17.58 -12.74
C ASP A 568 20.62 -16.51 -11.81
N VAL A 569 19.35 -16.68 -11.47
CA VAL A 569 18.56 -15.70 -10.71
C VAL A 569 19.14 -15.43 -9.32
N ARG A 570 19.63 -16.45 -8.63
CA ARG A 570 20.25 -16.29 -7.30
C ARG A 570 21.56 -15.52 -7.40
N THR A 571 22.39 -15.87 -8.39
CA THR A 571 23.65 -15.15 -8.67
C THR A 571 23.40 -13.69 -9.00
N PHE A 572 22.38 -13.40 -9.82
CA PHE A 572 21.97 -12.04 -10.14
C PHE A 572 21.51 -11.26 -8.90
N GLU A 573 20.66 -11.87 -8.07
CA GLU A 573 20.19 -11.29 -6.82
C GLU A 573 21.35 -10.92 -5.89
N HIS A 574 22.29 -11.84 -5.66
CA HIS A 574 23.44 -11.62 -4.80
C HIS A 574 24.31 -10.45 -5.25
N LYS A 575 24.48 -10.27 -6.57
CA LYS A 575 25.20 -9.13 -7.13
C LYS A 575 24.43 -7.82 -6.96
N ALA A 576 23.13 -7.86 -7.23
CA ALA A 576 22.29 -6.65 -7.24
C ALA A 576 22.25 -5.91 -5.90
N TRP A 577 22.31 -6.64 -4.80
CA TRP A 577 22.27 -6.06 -3.45
C TRP A 577 23.50 -6.27 -2.58
N ALA A 578 24.64 -6.68 -3.18
CA ALA A 578 25.87 -6.97 -2.47
C ALA A 578 26.31 -5.84 -1.52
N ASP A 579 26.17 -4.60 -1.98
CA ASP A 579 26.55 -3.41 -1.19
C ASP A 579 25.63 -3.16 0.01
N ALA A 580 24.43 -3.73 0.05
CA ALA A 580 23.47 -3.57 1.14
C ALA A 580 23.51 -4.72 2.16
N LYS A 581 24.44 -5.67 2.04
CA LYS A 581 24.58 -6.79 2.99
C LYS A 581 25.13 -6.32 4.33
N VAL A 582 24.43 -6.69 5.41
CA VAL A 582 24.83 -6.39 6.81
C VAL A 582 24.70 -7.62 7.74
N LEU A 583 24.05 -8.68 7.29
CA LEU A 583 23.97 -9.98 7.95
C LEU A 583 24.76 -11.04 7.18
N PRO A 584 25.19 -12.14 7.83
CA PRO A 584 25.77 -13.28 7.14
C PRO A 584 24.88 -13.80 6.02
N GLU A 585 25.48 -14.29 4.97
CA GLU A 585 24.77 -14.85 3.80
C GLU A 585 24.32 -16.28 4.06
N VAL A 586 23.16 -16.62 3.54
CA VAL A 586 22.62 -17.98 3.49
C VAL A 586 22.49 -18.34 1.99
N GLU A 587 23.40 -19.15 1.49
CA GLU A 587 23.53 -19.45 0.04
C GLU A 587 22.26 -20.02 -0.59
N GLU A 588 21.50 -20.83 0.16
CA GLU A 588 20.28 -21.46 -0.33
C GLU A 588 19.09 -20.51 -0.45
N ALA A 589 19.14 -19.38 0.29
CA ALA A 589 18.06 -18.40 0.27
C ALA A 589 17.99 -17.66 -1.08
N CYS A 590 16.78 -17.35 -1.51
CA CYS A 590 16.53 -16.53 -2.69
C CYS A 590 15.24 -15.74 -2.53
N MET A 591 15.35 -14.42 -2.48
CA MET A 591 14.20 -13.53 -2.36
C MET A 591 13.45 -13.39 -3.68
N SER A 592 14.13 -13.35 -4.80
CA SER A 592 13.55 -13.12 -6.12
C SER A 592 12.41 -14.09 -6.47
N VAL A 593 12.55 -15.37 -6.09
CA VAL A 593 11.53 -16.41 -6.41
C VAL A 593 10.29 -16.34 -5.54
N GLN A 594 10.27 -15.49 -4.52
CA GLN A 594 9.14 -15.26 -3.62
C GLN A 594 8.77 -13.77 -3.47
N PHE A 595 9.47 -12.88 -4.19
CA PHE A 595 9.27 -11.43 -4.11
C PHE A 595 8.04 -11.01 -4.92
N GLY A 596 6.86 -11.32 -4.37
CA GLY A 596 5.59 -11.02 -5.03
C GLY A 596 5.42 -9.56 -5.41
N HIS A 597 5.87 -8.60 -4.59
CA HIS A 597 5.75 -7.16 -4.87
C HIS A 597 6.22 -6.78 -6.27
N ILE A 598 7.42 -7.25 -6.68
CA ILE A 598 8.03 -6.87 -7.95
C ILE A 598 7.79 -7.88 -9.08
N MET A 599 7.37 -9.12 -8.77
CA MET A 599 7.15 -10.14 -9.80
C MET A 599 5.68 -10.25 -10.21
N SER A 600 4.75 -10.36 -9.26
CA SER A 600 3.32 -10.53 -9.50
C SER A 600 2.46 -9.35 -9.03
N GLY A 601 3.00 -8.45 -8.22
CA GLY A 601 2.32 -7.25 -7.74
C GLY A 601 2.61 -6.00 -8.59
N GLY A 602 2.12 -4.86 -8.15
CA GLY A 602 2.21 -3.56 -8.84
C GLY A 602 3.53 -2.81 -8.65
N TYR A 603 4.52 -3.36 -7.93
CA TYR A 603 5.73 -2.65 -7.50
C TYR A 603 6.95 -2.88 -8.42
N SER A 604 6.79 -3.45 -9.60
CA SER A 604 7.90 -3.61 -10.55
C SER A 604 8.43 -2.26 -11.03
N ALA A 605 9.73 -2.03 -10.88
CA ALA A 605 10.39 -0.72 -11.00
C ALA A 605 9.74 0.36 -10.11
N GLY A 606 9.24 -0.05 -8.93
CA GLY A 606 8.45 0.80 -8.05
C GLY A 606 8.66 0.54 -6.55
N TYR A 607 9.48 -0.42 -6.16
CA TYR A 607 9.69 -0.74 -4.73
C TYR A 607 10.35 0.41 -3.95
N TYR A 608 11.13 1.26 -4.62
CA TYR A 608 11.73 2.45 -4.04
C TYR A 608 10.70 3.43 -3.46
N SER A 609 9.44 3.37 -3.90
CA SER A 609 8.37 4.32 -3.53
C SER A 609 8.14 4.38 -2.02
N TYR A 610 8.32 3.28 -1.29
CA TYR A 610 8.25 3.29 0.17
C TYR A 610 9.26 4.23 0.81
N LYS A 611 10.50 4.24 0.33
CA LYS A 611 11.55 5.13 0.83
C LYS A 611 11.44 6.54 0.25
N TRP A 612 10.91 6.67 -0.96
CA TRP A 612 10.63 7.96 -1.56
C TRP A 612 9.59 8.74 -0.73
N ALA A 613 8.46 8.10 -0.43
CA ALA A 613 7.40 8.69 0.38
C ALA A 613 7.86 8.98 1.82
N GLU A 614 8.70 8.14 2.41
CA GLU A 614 9.26 8.37 3.76
C GLU A 614 10.18 9.61 3.80
N VAL A 615 10.88 9.93 2.72
CA VAL A 615 11.65 11.20 2.61
C VAL A 615 10.70 12.38 2.53
N LEU A 616 9.62 12.28 1.73
CA LEU A 616 8.61 13.34 1.60
C LEU A 616 7.93 13.62 2.94
N ASP A 617 7.47 12.58 3.61
CA ASP A 617 6.80 12.64 4.90
C ASP A 617 7.70 13.26 5.97
N ALA A 618 8.93 12.76 6.13
CA ALA A 618 9.86 13.26 7.12
C ALA A 618 10.18 14.75 6.93
N ASP A 619 10.36 15.17 5.68
CA ASP A 619 10.64 16.57 5.36
C ASP A 619 9.38 17.46 5.52
N ALA A 620 8.20 16.97 5.18
CA ALA A 620 6.94 17.67 5.41
C ALA A 620 6.65 17.82 6.91
N PHE A 621 6.74 16.72 7.68
CA PHE A 621 6.47 16.74 9.12
C PHE A 621 7.51 17.53 9.91
N SER A 622 8.77 17.62 9.43
CA SER A 622 9.79 18.45 10.07
C SER A 622 9.36 19.91 10.20
N LEU A 623 8.60 20.44 9.23
CA LEU A 623 8.07 21.80 9.30
C LEU A 623 7.01 21.95 10.42
N PHE A 624 6.19 20.94 10.63
CA PHE A 624 5.25 20.92 11.75
C PHE A 624 5.96 20.80 13.10
N LYS A 625 7.07 20.07 13.17
CA LYS A 625 7.91 20.05 14.40
C LYS A 625 8.52 21.43 14.71
N GLU A 626 8.87 22.21 13.71
CA GLU A 626 9.43 23.56 13.87
C GLU A 626 8.36 24.61 14.21
N CYS A 627 7.18 24.51 13.59
CA CYS A 627 6.11 25.51 13.70
C CYS A 627 5.02 25.16 14.71
N GLY A 628 5.07 23.95 15.30
CA GLY A 628 4.03 23.35 16.15
C GLY A 628 3.21 22.30 15.40
N ILE A 629 3.12 21.10 15.99
CA ILE A 629 2.48 19.92 15.35
C ILE A 629 0.98 20.10 15.09
N PHE A 630 0.34 21.08 15.72
CA PHE A 630 -1.06 21.45 15.53
C PHE A 630 -1.22 22.83 14.88
N ASN A 631 -0.18 23.33 14.18
CA ASN A 631 -0.25 24.62 13.50
C ASN A 631 -1.31 24.59 12.39
N ARG A 632 -2.41 25.30 12.61
CA ARG A 632 -3.58 25.26 11.74
C ARG A 632 -3.34 25.91 10.37
N ASP A 633 -2.56 26.97 10.31
CA ASP A 633 -2.25 27.65 9.04
C ASP A 633 -1.39 26.75 8.16
N LEU A 634 -0.42 26.06 8.77
CA LEU A 634 0.41 25.09 8.07
C LEU A 634 -0.39 23.89 7.63
N ALA A 635 -1.26 23.37 8.49
CA ALA A 635 -2.16 22.24 8.15
C ALA A 635 -3.12 22.63 7.01
N LYS A 636 -3.66 23.87 7.04
CA LYS A 636 -4.47 24.39 5.95
C LYS A 636 -3.69 24.46 4.64
N LYS A 637 -2.43 24.91 4.68
CA LYS A 637 -1.56 24.93 3.50
C LYS A 637 -1.31 23.51 2.97
N PHE A 638 -1.07 22.54 3.85
CA PHE A 638 -0.92 21.12 3.44
C PHE A 638 -2.20 20.57 2.82
N ARG A 639 -3.36 20.89 3.42
CA ARG A 639 -4.67 20.56 2.85
C ARG A 639 -4.85 21.14 1.45
N ASP A 640 -4.63 22.44 1.29
CA ASP A 640 -4.95 23.17 0.06
C ASP A 640 -3.97 22.88 -1.09
N GLU A 641 -2.68 22.62 -0.80
CA GLU A 641 -1.63 22.39 -1.80
C GLU A 641 -1.36 20.90 -2.08
N VAL A 642 -1.71 19.99 -1.17
CA VAL A 642 -1.42 18.56 -1.28
C VAL A 642 -2.71 17.73 -1.30
N LEU A 643 -3.49 17.75 -0.20
CA LEU A 643 -4.59 16.81 -0.03
C LEU A 643 -5.78 17.10 -0.96
N SER A 644 -6.08 18.38 -1.22
CA SER A 644 -7.28 18.74 -1.99
C SER A 644 -7.10 18.64 -3.50
N LEU A 645 -5.87 18.62 -3.99
CA LEU A 645 -5.60 18.73 -5.42
C LEU A 645 -5.46 17.39 -6.15
N GLY A 646 -5.33 16.28 -5.43
CA GLY A 646 -5.20 14.96 -6.07
C GLY A 646 -4.19 14.94 -7.23
N GLY A 647 -4.58 14.39 -8.37
CA GLY A 647 -3.77 14.30 -9.58
C GLY A 647 -3.85 15.52 -10.53
N THR A 648 -4.37 16.68 -10.08
CA THR A 648 -4.58 17.87 -10.94
C THR A 648 -3.30 18.59 -11.37
N LYS A 649 -2.18 18.28 -10.72
CA LYS A 649 -0.83 18.81 -11.02
C LYS A 649 0.22 17.73 -10.82
N ASN A 650 1.43 18.00 -11.33
CA ASN A 650 2.58 17.14 -11.03
C ASN A 650 2.84 17.12 -9.51
N PRO A 651 3.02 15.94 -8.88
CA PRO A 651 3.22 15.82 -7.44
C PRO A 651 4.40 16.62 -6.89
N MET A 652 5.49 16.77 -7.66
CA MET A 652 6.62 17.63 -7.27
C MET A 652 6.22 19.09 -7.18
N GLU A 653 5.35 19.58 -8.06
CA GLU A 653 4.81 20.94 -7.99
C GLU A 653 3.96 21.13 -6.72
N LEU A 654 3.05 20.19 -6.42
CA LEU A 654 2.24 20.20 -5.19
C LEU A 654 3.13 20.26 -3.95
N TYR A 655 4.13 19.41 -3.90
CA TYR A 655 5.06 19.33 -2.78
C TYR A 655 5.85 20.65 -2.60
N VAL A 656 6.38 21.20 -3.69
CA VAL A 656 7.16 22.45 -3.67
C VAL A 656 6.28 23.64 -3.27
N ASN A 657 5.04 23.71 -3.73
CA ASN A 657 4.08 24.72 -3.32
C ASN A 657 3.85 24.70 -1.79
N PHE A 658 3.68 23.50 -1.24
CA PHE A 658 3.54 23.33 0.20
C PHE A 658 4.85 23.65 0.94
N ARG A 659 5.96 22.99 0.57
CA ARG A 659 7.22 22.99 1.35
C ARG A 659 8.11 24.22 1.07
N GLY A 660 7.92 24.87 -0.10
CA GLY A 660 8.75 26.00 -0.58
C GLY A 660 10.08 25.56 -1.21
N ARG A 661 10.37 24.27 -1.29
CA ARG A 661 11.56 23.66 -1.89
C ARG A 661 11.34 22.21 -2.25
N ARG A 662 12.25 21.62 -3.00
CA ARG A 662 12.27 20.15 -3.25
C ARG A 662 12.51 19.37 -1.95
N PRO A 663 12.08 18.10 -1.87
CA PRO A 663 12.30 17.23 -0.72
C PRO A 663 13.77 17.12 -0.35
N CYS A 664 14.07 16.98 0.94
CA CYS A 664 15.43 16.80 1.45
C CYS A 664 15.52 15.56 2.33
N LEU A 665 16.50 14.71 2.06
CA LEU A 665 16.83 13.54 2.88
C LEU A 665 17.24 13.91 4.31
N CYS A 666 17.71 15.13 4.54
CA CYS A 666 18.21 15.59 5.84
C CYS A 666 17.20 15.46 6.98
N ALA A 667 15.91 15.68 6.71
CA ALA A 667 14.86 15.54 7.71
C ALA A 667 14.70 14.08 8.17
N LEU A 668 14.72 13.14 7.22
CA LEU A 668 14.66 11.71 7.53
C LEU A 668 15.89 11.24 8.33
N LEU A 669 17.08 11.65 7.92
CA LEU A 669 18.32 11.33 8.65
C LEU A 669 18.27 11.87 10.09
N LYS A 670 17.80 13.12 10.27
CA LYS A 670 17.65 13.73 11.61
C LYS A 670 16.61 12.98 12.44
N ARG A 671 15.45 12.64 11.86
CA ARG A 671 14.38 11.87 12.52
C ARG A 671 14.89 10.52 13.04
N ASN A 672 15.71 9.85 12.25
CA ASN A 672 16.24 8.52 12.55
C ASN A 672 17.56 8.56 13.32
N GLY A 673 18.03 9.73 13.79
CA GLY A 673 19.27 9.85 14.59
C GLY A 673 20.55 9.49 13.82
N ILE A 674 20.51 9.54 12.47
CA ILE A 674 21.69 9.27 11.65
C ILE A 674 22.54 10.53 11.57
N ALA A 675 23.81 10.44 11.97
CA ALA A 675 24.74 11.57 11.96
C ALA A 675 24.90 12.12 10.53
N GLN A 676 24.73 13.42 10.37
CA GLN A 676 24.79 14.10 9.09
C GLN A 676 26.21 14.13 8.52
N GLN A 677 26.38 13.52 7.33
CA GLN A 677 27.24 14.06 6.30
C GLN A 677 26.36 14.73 5.23
N CYS A 678 25.59 15.73 5.63
CA CYS A 678 24.89 16.57 4.65
C CYS A 678 25.92 17.49 3.99
N SER A 679 26.53 17.05 2.89
CA SER A 679 27.06 17.97 1.91
C SER A 679 25.89 18.77 1.35
N GLN A 680 25.79 20.05 1.73
CA GLN A 680 24.85 20.97 1.13
C GLN A 680 25.07 20.96 -0.39
N HIS A 681 24.20 20.32 -1.14
CA HIS A 681 24.02 20.70 -2.53
C HIS A 681 23.35 22.06 -2.50
N LYS A 682 24.21 23.11 -2.53
CA LYS A 682 23.79 24.46 -2.91
C LYS A 682 23.24 24.33 -4.33
N GLY A 683 21.98 24.74 -4.47
CA GLY A 683 21.19 24.59 -5.68
C GLY A 683 21.82 25.19 -6.95
N SER A 684 21.44 24.62 -8.02
CA SER A 684 21.25 25.30 -9.30
C SER A 684 19.88 24.88 -9.84
#